data_0885888586ecc5e6b2bcff9735df2c26
#
_entry.id   0885888586ecc5e6b2bcff9735df2c26
#
_cell.length_a   1.000
_cell.length_b   1.000
_cell.length_c   1.000
_cell.angle_alpha   90.00
_cell.angle_beta   90.00
_cell.angle_gamma   90.00
#
_symmetry.space_group_name_H-M   'P 1'
#
loop_
_entity.id
_entity.type
_entity.pdbx_description
1 polymer ?
#
loop_
_entity_poly.entity_id
_entity_poly.type
_entity_poly.pdbx_seq_one_letter_code
_entity_poly.pdbx_strand_id
1 'polypeptide(L)'
;MKFLYKKNILFILSLFTLILLLNSESIIIEYKKNSHKKHLENSPFKESLKLSKADRKANGLPPNKYHEQMWELSIDPIVGRPMIEKLYKLQEEQQKNRMNSARKTLVPGESAEMAWKERGPNNVGGRTKGIMFDPNDTTDETVFAGGVSGGLFKNTNISNPNSKWVNITQSIPENIAVMSITYDPNNKQIFYAATGESYARAGPGNGLWKSTNGGSNWAKVWGGFNGANDGSSILYMSDVVVRNNNGNSEVYVSVDMGANSFPPTNSNGNMEGNQNMGLWKSTDGGVNFSRIETLIDGTATRHNPMDLEINPIDNKLWYSTSRGALLRSTSADNITAFEEVHTISGGSRTEMEVASNGTIYAYSAASSPKLVKSTDGVNFTALTLPKDVDQDISESDFTRGQSWYDIMIDSDPSNPNTVYVGGINIFKSTTGGVDSGGANPWTQISKWSNNNSLAALSVSWVHADQHFITFANTDSSKKLFGNDGGISYSKTKADGSEEITTRNLDLNTSQIYTIGVAPSQMFKTPAQIGGRTNIAYTSASLTIGENDDVVAAGLQDNGSQIIANDNNSVSSSVRFKGGDGAATFFSQDPTKRYLIGNYVYDNSIVAYNFDITDVWGDARGFSINSSNASTGTFINAQALDSKKGILYSNGLASGINRVTMYFDWDDEFVSGFDPRKETVPSDGGLLNSQISTLTVSPFGTDSSILLVGLRNGKLLKANVTLPADAESQPTATWTDISSASFSGSISDI
;
A
#
# COMPACT_ATOMS: atom_id res chain seq x y z
N MET A 1 0.56 -58.31 48.27
CA MET A 1 1.15 -56.94 48.31
C MET A 1 1.59 -56.42 46.95
N LYS A 2 2.36 -57.14 46.15
CA LYS A 2 2.80 -56.61 44.79
C LYS A 2 1.67 -56.30 43.78
N PHE A 3 0.51 -56.99 43.88
CA PHE A 3 -0.62 -56.79 42.98
C PHE A 3 -1.46 -55.52 43.31
N LEU A 4 -1.59 -55.18 44.58
CA LEU A 4 -2.24 -53.98 45.05
C LEU A 4 -1.39 -52.73 44.74
N TYR A 5 -0.08 -52.86 44.80
CA TYR A 5 0.84 -51.74 44.49
C TYR A 5 0.79 -51.36 43.00
N LYS A 6 0.70 -52.35 42.08
CA LYS A 6 0.53 -52.12 40.66
C LYS A 6 -0.81 -51.46 40.30
N LYS A 7 -1.92 -51.88 40.95
CA LYS A 7 -3.24 -51.23 40.74
C LYS A 7 -3.28 -49.78 41.17
N ASN A 8 -2.65 -49.46 42.32
CA ASN A 8 -2.59 -48.10 42.80
C ASN A 8 -1.69 -47.22 41.93
N ILE A 9 -0.57 -47.72 41.40
CA ILE A 9 0.27 -46.98 40.43
C ILE A 9 -0.50 -46.73 39.11
N LEU A 10 -1.25 -47.71 38.59
CA LEU A 10 -2.05 -47.53 37.41
C LEU A 10 -3.18 -46.54 37.63
N PHE A 11 -3.82 -46.53 38.79
CA PHE A 11 -4.87 -45.57 39.13
C PHE A 11 -4.29 -44.17 39.29
N ILE A 12 -3.13 -43.99 39.90
CA ILE A 12 -2.45 -42.72 40.03
C ILE A 12 -2.01 -42.21 38.64
N LEU A 13 -1.48 -43.07 37.78
CA LEU A 13 -1.12 -42.71 36.39
C LEU A 13 -2.35 -42.33 35.58
N SER A 14 -3.46 -43.08 35.69
CA SER A 14 -4.69 -42.74 34.97
C SER A 14 -5.33 -41.47 35.49
N LEU A 15 -5.29 -41.20 36.82
CA LEU A 15 -5.76 -39.96 37.40
C LEU A 15 -4.88 -38.79 36.96
N PHE A 16 -3.57 -38.95 36.91
CA PHE A 16 -2.62 -37.94 36.44
C PHE A 16 -2.81 -37.65 34.95
N THR A 17 -3.03 -38.69 34.13
CA THR A 17 -3.37 -38.54 32.72
C THR A 17 -4.69 -37.84 32.52
N LEU A 18 -5.72 -38.15 33.32
CA LEU A 18 -7.01 -37.49 33.30
C LEU A 18 -6.91 -35.99 33.68
N ILE A 19 -6.14 -35.68 34.73
CA ILE A 19 -5.86 -34.31 35.16
C ILE A 19 -5.08 -33.56 34.09
N LEU A 20 -4.11 -34.17 33.43
CA LEU A 20 -3.41 -33.58 32.28
C LEU A 20 -4.33 -33.33 31.09
N LEU A 21 -5.22 -34.29 30.78
CA LEU A 21 -6.22 -34.11 29.72
C LEU A 21 -7.23 -32.99 30.04
N LEU A 22 -7.72 -32.92 31.28
CA LEU A 22 -8.66 -31.89 31.73
C LEU A 22 -8.04 -30.51 31.80
N ASN A 23 -6.72 -30.40 31.95
CA ASN A 23 -6.00 -29.12 31.96
C ASN A 23 -5.24 -28.83 30.64
N SER A 24 -5.31 -29.70 29.66
CA SER A 24 -4.52 -29.59 28.42
C SER A 24 -4.80 -28.30 27.68
N GLU A 25 -6.05 -27.88 27.57
CA GLU A 25 -6.43 -26.61 26.94
C GLU A 25 -5.85 -25.40 27.67
N SER A 26 -5.96 -25.36 28.99
CA SER A 26 -5.41 -24.26 29.79
C SER A 26 -3.89 -24.20 29.67
N ILE A 27 -3.20 -25.33 29.66
CA ILE A 27 -1.75 -25.40 29.49
C ILE A 27 -1.35 -24.90 28.09
N ILE A 28 -2.08 -25.31 27.06
CA ILE A 28 -1.83 -24.89 25.66
C ILE A 28 -2.06 -23.38 25.52
N ILE A 29 -3.11 -22.85 26.11
CA ILE A 29 -3.41 -21.41 26.08
C ILE A 29 -2.32 -20.62 26.78
N GLU A 30 -1.90 -21.05 27.97
CA GLU A 30 -0.84 -20.39 28.71
C GLU A 30 0.50 -20.44 27.97
N TYR A 31 0.81 -21.56 27.35
CA TYR A 31 1.98 -21.68 26.47
C TYR A 31 1.89 -20.69 25.31
N LYS A 32 0.75 -20.59 24.63
CA LYS A 32 0.52 -19.63 23.54
C LYS A 32 0.70 -18.19 24.00
N LYS A 33 0.14 -17.80 25.17
CA LYS A 33 0.28 -16.46 25.74
C LYS A 33 1.74 -16.10 25.99
N ASN A 34 2.48 -17.00 26.64
CA ASN A 34 3.89 -16.79 26.95
C ASN A 34 4.75 -16.73 25.69
N SER A 35 4.46 -17.58 24.71
CA SER A 35 5.12 -17.56 23.40
C SER A 35 4.83 -16.25 22.64
N HIS A 36 3.57 -15.84 22.56
CA HIS A 36 3.17 -14.58 21.93
C HIS A 36 3.85 -13.36 22.55
N LYS A 37 3.86 -13.29 23.88
CA LYS A 37 4.57 -12.23 24.61
C LYS A 37 6.04 -12.18 24.22
N LYS A 38 6.71 -13.34 24.20
CA LYS A 38 8.12 -13.44 23.81
C LYS A 38 8.34 -13.00 22.38
N HIS A 39 7.44 -13.33 21.44
CA HIS A 39 7.53 -12.90 20.06
C HIS A 39 7.36 -11.39 19.91
N LEU A 40 6.43 -10.75 20.62
CA LEU A 40 6.30 -9.30 20.64
C LEU A 40 7.55 -8.61 21.24
N GLU A 41 8.10 -9.14 22.33
CA GLU A 41 9.33 -8.62 22.95
C GLU A 41 10.55 -8.70 22.01
N ASN A 42 10.59 -9.67 21.13
CA ASN A 42 11.63 -9.90 20.13
C ASN A 42 11.20 -9.55 18.70
N SER A 43 10.15 -8.72 18.53
CA SER A 43 9.70 -8.27 17.22
C SER A 43 10.84 -7.64 16.43
N PRO A 44 11.04 -8.03 15.15
CA PRO A 44 12.05 -7.42 14.30
C PRO A 44 11.80 -5.94 14.04
N PHE A 45 10.57 -5.47 14.29
CA PHE A 45 10.16 -4.07 14.11
C PHE A 45 10.13 -3.25 15.39
N LYS A 46 10.47 -3.85 16.53
CA LYS A 46 10.43 -3.19 17.84
C LYS A 46 11.17 -1.85 17.87
N GLU A 47 12.32 -1.76 17.23
CA GLU A 47 13.11 -0.54 17.20
C GLU A 47 12.65 0.41 16.10
N SER A 48 12.36 -0.10 14.91
CA SER A 48 11.91 0.74 13.78
C SER A 48 10.56 1.41 14.04
N LEU A 49 9.66 0.76 14.77
CA LEU A 49 8.36 1.33 15.16
C LEU A 49 8.48 2.54 16.13
N LYS A 50 9.61 2.68 16.84
CA LYS A 50 9.87 3.83 17.72
C LYS A 50 10.37 5.07 16.98
N LEU A 51 10.96 4.88 15.79
CA LEU A 51 11.58 5.96 15.03
C LEU A 51 10.54 7.00 14.57
N SER A 52 10.95 8.25 14.53
CA SER A 52 10.16 9.31 13.88
C SER A 52 10.11 9.14 12.35
N LYS A 53 9.22 9.84 11.67
CA LYS A 53 9.15 9.84 10.20
C LYS A 53 10.48 10.28 9.57
N ALA A 54 11.14 11.29 10.15
CA ALA A 54 12.43 11.78 9.67
C ALA A 54 13.56 10.76 9.88
N ASP A 55 13.63 10.15 11.07
CA ASP A 55 14.65 9.14 11.37
C ASP A 55 14.46 7.90 10.49
N ARG A 56 13.23 7.51 10.21
CA ARG A 56 12.94 6.39 9.30
C ARG A 56 13.48 6.67 7.90
N LYS A 57 13.18 7.84 7.34
CA LYS A 57 13.70 8.25 6.04
C LYS A 57 15.24 8.26 6.02
N ALA A 58 15.86 8.83 7.05
CA ALA A 58 17.32 8.86 7.17
C ALA A 58 17.97 7.47 7.24
N ASN A 59 17.23 6.46 7.72
CA ASN A 59 17.66 5.07 7.78
C ASN A 59 17.19 4.22 6.58
N GLY A 60 16.63 4.84 5.51
CA GLY A 60 16.12 4.13 4.34
C GLY A 60 14.91 3.22 4.63
N LEU A 61 14.13 3.57 5.65
CA LEU A 61 12.93 2.85 6.04
C LEU A 61 11.67 3.59 5.55
N PRO A 62 10.61 2.87 5.17
CA PRO A 62 9.33 3.47 4.84
C PRO A 62 8.88 4.45 5.93
N PRO A 63 8.47 5.68 5.59
CA PRO A 63 7.92 6.62 6.57
C PRO A 63 6.62 6.11 7.20
N ASN A 64 5.88 5.31 6.46
CA ASN A 64 4.66 4.64 6.84
C ASN A 64 4.98 3.39 7.67
N LYS A 65 4.32 3.24 8.82
CA LYS A 65 4.51 2.11 9.75
C LYS A 65 3.42 1.04 9.63
N TYR A 66 2.50 1.17 8.69
CA TYR A 66 1.31 0.32 8.61
C TYR A 66 1.64 -1.18 8.56
N HIS A 67 2.52 -1.57 7.64
CA HIS A 67 2.87 -2.98 7.48
C HIS A 67 3.56 -3.58 8.72
N GLU A 68 4.45 -2.83 9.36
CA GLU A 68 5.12 -3.24 10.59
C GLU A 68 4.12 -3.39 11.74
N GLN A 69 3.17 -2.45 11.84
CA GLN A 69 2.08 -2.51 12.81
C GLN A 69 1.17 -3.71 12.55
N MET A 70 0.76 -3.93 11.31
CA MET A 70 -0.09 -5.07 10.93
C MET A 70 0.61 -6.40 11.14
N TRP A 71 1.91 -6.48 10.85
CA TRP A 71 2.70 -7.67 11.12
C TRP A 71 2.67 -8.05 12.61
N GLU A 72 2.90 -7.09 13.52
CA GLU A 72 2.83 -7.36 14.96
C GLU A 72 1.42 -7.74 15.43
N LEU A 73 0.38 -7.16 14.85
CA LEU A 73 -1.01 -7.49 15.19
C LEU A 73 -1.43 -8.88 14.68
N SER A 74 -0.82 -9.37 13.60
CA SER A 74 -1.15 -10.66 12.96
C SER A 74 -0.20 -11.80 13.31
N ILE A 75 0.71 -11.63 14.27
CA ILE A 75 1.61 -12.69 14.75
C ILE A 75 0.81 -13.91 15.22
N ASP A 76 1.06 -15.08 14.64
CA ASP A 76 0.61 -16.35 15.22
C ASP A 76 1.34 -16.58 16.55
N PRO A 77 0.61 -16.84 17.65
CA PRO A 77 1.20 -16.96 18.98
C PRO A 77 2.27 -18.05 19.13
N ILE A 78 2.23 -19.10 18.29
CA ILE A 78 3.19 -20.21 18.34
C ILE A 78 4.35 -19.98 17.39
N VAL A 79 4.03 -19.60 16.14
CA VAL A 79 5.01 -19.47 15.05
C VAL A 79 5.84 -18.19 15.16
N GLY A 80 5.29 -17.13 15.76
CA GLY A 80 5.98 -15.86 15.99
C GLY A 80 6.05 -14.94 14.77
N ARG A 81 5.21 -15.18 13.77
CA ARG A 81 5.05 -14.36 12.57
C ARG A 81 3.65 -14.51 11.99
N PRO A 82 3.24 -13.62 11.07
CA PRO A 82 2.05 -13.84 10.26
C PRO A 82 2.17 -15.14 9.44
N MET A 83 1.08 -15.88 9.36
CA MET A 83 1.02 -17.12 8.58
C MET A 83 0.50 -16.88 7.17
N ILE A 84 1.29 -16.21 6.34
CA ILE A 84 0.92 -15.85 4.96
C ILE A 84 0.63 -17.10 4.10
N GLU A 85 1.21 -18.22 4.40
CA GLU A 85 0.93 -19.51 3.75
C GLU A 85 -0.55 -19.94 3.86
N LYS A 86 -1.25 -19.50 4.90
CA LYS A 86 -2.70 -19.72 5.02
C LYS A 86 -3.49 -18.83 4.05
N LEU A 87 -2.98 -17.65 3.74
CA LEU A 87 -3.62 -16.72 2.80
C LEU A 87 -3.75 -17.36 1.40
N TYR A 88 -2.69 -17.99 0.91
CA TYR A 88 -2.71 -18.64 -0.41
C TYR A 88 -3.74 -19.75 -0.50
N LYS A 89 -3.90 -20.56 0.56
CA LYS A 89 -4.95 -21.59 0.62
C LYS A 89 -6.35 -20.99 0.59
N LEU A 90 -6.56 -19.92 1.35
CA LEU A 90 -7.84 -19.20 1.34
C LEU A 90 -8.15 -18.56 -0.03
N GLN A 91 -7.15 -18.01 -0.70
CA GLN A 91 -7.29 -17.49 -2.07
C GLN A 91 -7.72 -18.59 -3.05
N GLU A 92 -7.09 -19.76 -3.00
CA GLU A 92 -7.46 -20.91 -3.82
C GLU A 92 -8.88 -21.39 -3.53
N GLU A 93 -9.27 -21.46 -2.27
CA GLU A 93 -10.63 -21.85 -1.85
C GLU A 93 -11.67 -20.83 -2.31
N GLN A 94 -11.40 -19.52 -2.16
CA GLN A 94 -12.27 -18.46 -2.65
C GLN A 94 -12.44 -18.52 -4.16
N GLN A 95 -11.35 -18.70 -4.91
CA GLN A 95 -11.40 -18.83 -6.37
C GLN A 95 -12.23 -20.05 -6.80
N LYS A 96 -12.05 -21.21 -6.16
CA LYS A 96 -12.89 -22.39 -6.37
C LYS A 96 -14.37 -22.14 -6.06
N ASN A 97 -14.64 -21.44 -4.96
CA ASN A 97 -16.00 -21.10 -4.54
C ASN A 97 -16.66 -20.13 -5.52
N ARG A 98 -15.96 -19.13 -6.03
CA ARG A 98 -16.46 -18.21 -7.07
C ARG A 98 -16.82 -18.96 -8.36
N MET A 99 -15.92 -19.83 -8.83
CA MET A 99 -16.19 -20.66 -10.01
C MET A 99 -17.38 -21.62 -9.81
N ASN A 100 -17.58 -22.12 -8.59
CA ASN A 100 -18.71 -22.97 -8.26
C ASN A 100 -20.00 -22.17 -8.06
N SER A 101 -19.95 -20.95 -7.49
CA SER A 101 -21.11 -20.09 -7.27
C SER A 101 -21.68 -19.54 -8.58
N ALA A 102 -20.82 -19.27 -9.57
CA ALA A 102 -21.26 -18.91 -10.93
C ALA A 102 -22.07 -20.03 -11.62
N ARG A 103 -22.05 -21.25 -11.08
CA ARG A 103 -22.79 -22.44 -11.56
C ARG A 103 -24.01 -22.81 -10.69
N LYS A 104 -24.17 -22.14 -9.54
CA LYS A 104 -25.30 -22.43 -8.64
C LYS A 104 -26.46 -21.53 -8.96
N THR A 105 -27.63 -22.13 -9.22
CA THR A 105 -28.92 -21.47 -9.00
C THR A 105 -29.03 -21.11 -7.52
N LEU A 106 -29.54 -19.93 -7.21
CA LEU A 106 -29.80 -19.46 -5.85
C LEU A 106 -30.52 -20.56 -5.04
N VAL A 107 -29.97 -20.88 -3.87
CA VAL A 107 -30.62 -21.83 -2.97
C VAL A 107 -31.88 -21.16 -2.41
N PRO A 108 -33.04 -21.87 -2.26
CA PRO A 108 -34.21 -21.28 -1.67
C PRO A 108 -33.90 -20.68 -0.29
N GLY A 109 -34.10 -19.36 -0.16
CA GLY A 109 -33.79 -18.59 1.04
C GLY A 109 -32.56 -17.67 0.92
N GLU A 110 -31.78 -17.79 -0.14
CA GLU A 110 -30.77 -16.77 -0.51
C GLU A 110 -31.49 -15.60 -1.21
N SER A 111 -31.45 -14.43 -0.58
CA SER A 111 -31.98 -13.21 -1.16
C SER A 111 -30.92 -12.55 -2.03
N ALA A 112 -31.29 -12.05 -3.20
CA ALA A 112 -30.44 -11.20 -4.03
C ALA A 112 -30.03 -9.90 -3.31
N GLU A 113 -30.73 -9.54 -2.25
CA GLU A 113 -30.45 -8.39 -1.40
C GLU A 113 -29.21 -8.57 -0.50
N MET A 114 -28.74 -9.81 -0.31
CA MET A 114 -27.52 -10.13 0.43
C MET A 114 -26.25 -10.12 -0.43
N ALA A 115 -26.34 -9.79 -1.72
CA ALA A 115 -25.18 -9.68 -2.58
C ALA A 115 -24.30 -8.48 -2.18
N TRP A 116 -22.99 -8.68 -2.14
CA TRP A 116 -22.03 -7.60 -1.97
C TRP A 116 -22.19 -6.58 -3.11
N LYS A 117 -22.30 -5.31 -2.75
CA LYS A 117 -22.35 -4.20 -3.71
C LYS A 117 -21.10 -3.35 -3.54
N GLU A 118 -20.46 -3.00 -4.63
CA GLU A 118 -19.35 -2.05 -4.63
C GLU A 118 -19.87 -0.64 -4.28
N ARG A 119 -19.12 0.07 -3.43
CA ARG A 119 -19.43 1.43 -2.98
C ARG A 119 -18.37 2.45 -3.39
N GLY A 120 -17.35 2.04 -4.10
CA GLY A 120 -16.24 2.90 -4.49
C GLY A 120 -15.23 3.16 -3.35
N PRO A 121 -14.45 4.26 -3.45
CA PRO A 121 -14.54 5.34 -4.44
C PRO A 121 -14.16 4.88 -5.84
N ASN A 122 -14.83 5.41 -6.87
CA ASN A 122 -14.56 5.02 -8.25
C ASN A 122 -13.69 6.02 -9.02
N ASN A 123 -13.29 7.11 -8.39
CA ASN A 123 -12.47 8.19 -8.98
C ASN A 123 -11.12 8.36 -8.29
N VAL A 124 -10.78 7.47 -7.36
CA VAL A 124 -9.52 7.47 -6.61
C VAL A 124 -8.78 6.18 -6.92
N GLY A 125 -7.61 6.31 -7.52
CA GLY A 125 -6.69 5.19 -7.68
C GLY A 125 -5.87 4.96 -6.40
N GLY A 126 -4.99 4.00 -6.46
CA GLY A 126 -3.94 3.72 -5.51
C GLY A 126 -2.67 3.38 -6.26
N ARG A 127 -1.61 3.03 -5.57
CA ARG A 127 -0.31 2.74 -6.18
C ARG A 127 -0.42 1.75 -7.35
N THR A 128 0.04 2.21 -8.52
CA THR A 128 -0.03 1.45 -9.78
C THR A 128 1.35 1.46 -10.43
N LYS A 129 1.89 0.28 -10.75
CA LYS A 129 3.21 0.13 -11.36
C LYS A 129 3.17 -0.67 -12.68
N GLY A 130 2.50 -1.80 -12.74
CA GLY A 130 2.40 -2.61 -13.96
C GLY A 130 1.43 -1.98 -14.96
N ILE A 131 1.95 -1.27 -15.98
CA ILE A 131 1.12 -0.62 -17.02
C ILE A 131 1.66 -1.00 -18.38
N MET A 132 0.76 -1.34 -19.33
CA MET A 132 1.14 -1.70 -20.69
C MET A 132 0.07 -1.23 -21.69
N PHE A 133 0.47 -0.53 -22.74
CA PHE A 133 -0.38 -0.36 -23.92
C PHE A 133 -0.55 -1.69 -24.64
N ASP A 134 -1.75 -2.00 -25.09
CA ASP A 134 -2.01 -3.22 -25.84
C ASP A 134 -1.26 -3.20 -27.19
N PRO A 135 -0.31 -4.12 -27.43
CA PRO A 135 0.45 -4.15 -28.67
C PRO A 135 -0.39 -4.53 -29.90
N ASN A 136 -1.63 -4.99 -29.70
CA ASN A 136 -2.57 -5.32 -30.75
C ASN A 136 -3.45 -4.12 -31.15
N ASP A 137 -3.48 -3.05 -30.35
CA ASP A 137 -4.26 -1.85 -30.63
C ASP A 137 -3.39 -0.79 -31.33
N THR A 138 -3.62 -0.60 -32.62
CA THR A 138 -2.89 0.39 -33.44
C THR A 138 -3.36 1.84 -33.18
N THR A 139 -4.39 2.04 -32.38
CA THR A 139 -4.90 3.38 -32.02
C THR A 139 -4.29 3.90 -30.71
N ASP A 140 -3.58 3.05 -29.97
CA ASP A 140 -3.01 3.34 -28.67
C ASP A 140 -4.05 3.80 -27.63
N GLU A 141 -5.25 3.21 -27.68
CA GLU A 141 -6.34 3.53 -26.75
C GLU A 141 -6.55 2.44 -25.71
N THR A 142 -6.11 1.20 -26.00
CA THR A 142 -6.25 0.07 -25.08
C THR A 142 -5.04 -0.06 -24.17
N VAL A 143 -5.28 -0.11 -22.85
CA VAL A 143 -4.25 -0.20 -21.82
C VAL A 143 -4.63 -1.25 -20.79
N PHE A 144 -3.63 -1.98 -20.31
CA PHE A 144 -3.71 -2.86 -19.15
C PHE A 144 -2.97 -2.22 -17.97
N ALA A 145 -3.52 -2.36 -16.76
CA ALA A 145 -2.91 -1.84 -15.55
C ALA A 145 -3.09 -2.78 -14.37
N GLY A 146 -2.06 -2.90 -13.56
CA GLY A 146 -2.04 -3.69 -12.35
C GLY A 146 -1.80 -2.85 -11.10
N GLY A 147 -2.68 -2.98 -10.12
CA GLY A 147 -2.54 -2.32 -8.83
C GLY A 147 -1.58 -3.06 -7.91
N VAL A 148 -0.82 -2.32 -7.10
CA VAL A 148 0.05 -2.91 -6.09
C VAL A 148 -0.75 -3.47 -4.91
N SER A 149 -1.91 -2.91 -4.60
CA SER A 149 -2.87 -3.48 -3.65
C SER A 149 -3.74 -4.61 -4.25
N GLY A 150 -3.51 -4.92 -5.52
CA GLY A 150 -4.19 -5.98 -6.27
C GLY A 150 -5.11 -5.46 -7.37
N GLY A 151 -5.57 -6.41 -8.18
CA GLY A 151 -6.41 -6.16 -9.34
C GLY A 151 -5.63 -5.98 -10.64
N LEU A 152 -6.23 -6.49 -11.69
CA LEU A 152 -5.81 -6.26 -13.08
C LEU A 152 -6.97 -5.63 -13.84
N PHE A 153 -6.70 -4.54 -14.52
CA PHE A 153 -7.71 -3.68 -15.15
C PHE A 153 -7.39 -3.46 -16.62
N LYS A 154 -8.42 -3.21 -17.41
CA LYS A 154 -8.32 -2.84 -18.82
C LYS A 154 -9.13 -1.57 -19.10
N ASN A 155 -8.55 -0.64 -19.85
CA ASN A 155 -9.21 0.52 -20.41
C ASN A 155 -9.08 0.48 -21.93
N THR A 156 -10.12 0.78 -22.67
CA THR A 156 -10.14 0.72 -24.16
C THR A 156 -10.28 2.09 -24.84
N ASN A 157 -10.17 3.17 -24.06
CA ASN A 157 -10.28 4.54 -24.57
C ASN A 157 -9.52 5.51 -23.66
N ILE A 158 -8.21 5.24 -23.47
CA ILE A 158 -7.39 5.90 -22.45
C ILE A 158 -7.21 7.41 -22.68
N SER A 159 -7.29 7.89 -23.92
CA SER A 159 -7.21 9.32 -24.21
C SER A 159 -8.41 10.10 -23.70
N ASN A 160 -9.57 9.46 -23.54
CA ASN A 160 -10.78 10.08 -23.00
C ASN A 160 -10.71 10.18 -21.47
N PRO A 161 -10.76 11.39 -20.87
CA PRO A 161 -10.71 11.54 -19.41
C PRO A 161 -11.89 10.93 -18.66
N ASN A 162 -12.99 10.65 -19.34
CA ASN A 162 -14.19 10.01 -18.77
C ASN A 162 -14.24 8.49 -19.06
N SER A 163 -13.19 7.91 -19.63
CA SER A 163 -13.12 6.46 -19.82
C SER A 163 -13.00 5.73 -18.50
N LYS A 164 -13.58 4.53 -18.47
CA LYS A 164 -13.63 3.71 -17.26
C LYS A 164 -12.74 2.48 -17.41
N TRP A 165 -12.12 2.10 -16.33
CA TRP A 165 -11.44 0.82 -16.24
C TRP A 165 -12.43 -0.31 -15.98
N VAL A 166 -12.13 -1.46 -16.54
CA VAL A 166 -12.86 -2.71 -16.30
C VAL A 166 -11.94 -3.66 -15.58
N ASN A 167 -12.37 -4.15 -14.43
CA ASN A 167 -11.66 -5.17 -13.68
C ASN A 167 -11.70 -6.49 -14.47
N ILE A 168 -10.53 -7.04 -14.79
CA ILE A 168 -10.36 -8.29 -15.54
C ILE A 168 -9.71 -9.38 -14.67
N THR A 169 -9.77 -9.23 -13.38
CA THR A 169 -9.11 -10.11 -12.39
C THR A 169 -9.78 -11.47 -12.20
N GLN A 170 -10.78 -11.84 -13.01
CA GLN A 170 -11.55 -13.09 -12.81
C GLN A 170 -10.70 -14.37 -12.72
N SER A 171 -9.52 -14.36 -13.32
CA SER A 171 -8.58 -15.48 -13.33
C SER A 171 -7.33 -15.28 -12.47
N ILE A 172 -7.05 -14.07 -12.00
CA ILE A 172 -5.96 -13.74 -11.07
C ILE A 172 -6.58 -13.40 -9.71
N PRO A 173 -6.03 -13.83 -8.56
CA PRO A 173 -6.51 -13.39 -7.25
C PRO A 173 -6.46 -11.86 -7.12
N GLU A 174 -7.53 -11.26 -6.63
CA GLU A 174 -7.72 -9.80 -6.62
C GLU A 174 -6.73 -9.02 -5.74
N ASN A 175 -6.12 -9.67 -4.77
CA ASN A 175 -5.22 -9.06 -3.79
C ASN A 175 -3.74 -9.39 -4.04
N ILE A 176 -3.35 -9.65 -5.28
CA ILE A 176 -1.95 -9.89 -5.67
C ILE A 176 -1.40 -8.63 -6.30
N ALA A 177 -0.28 -8.13 -5.77
CA ALA A 177 0.43 -7.00 -6.34
C ALA A 177 0.94 -7.32 -7.75
N VAL A 178 0.54 -6.55 -8.76
CA VAL A 178 1.02 -6.68 -10.14
C VAL A 178 2.09 -5.60 -10.37
N MET A 179 3.33 -6.03 -10.61
CA MET A 179 4.50 -5.16 -10.67
C MET A 179 4.91 -4.78 -12.08
N SER A 180 4.82 -5.73 -13.01
CA SER A 180 5.20 -5.52 -14.41
C SER A 180 4.27 -6.33 -15.31
N ILE A 181 3.94 -5.78 -16.48
CA ILE A 181 3.15 -6.43 -17.53
C ILE A 181 3.91 -6.24 -18.84
N THR A 182 4.13 -7.34 -19.56
CA THR A 182 4.80 -7.31 -20.87
C THR A 182 4.13 -8.25 -21.86
N TYR A 183 4.52 -8.16 -23.13
CA TYR A 183 4.04 -9.04 -24.19
C TYR A 183 5.17 -9.75 -24.92
N ASP A 184 4.85 -10.84 -25.61
CA ASP A 184 5.78 -11.57 -26.47
C ASP A 184 5.90 -10.87 -27.85
N PRO A 185 7.07 -10.36 -28.22
CA PRO A 185 7.26 -9.68 -29.50
C PRO A 185 7.06 -10.59 -30.73
N ASN A 186 7.17 -11.92 -30.56
CA ASN A 186 6.90 -12.88 -31.63
C ASN A 186 5.41 -13.26 -31.76
N ASN A 187 4.63 -13.02 -30.68
CA ASN A 187 3.20 -13.26 -30.68
C ASN A 187 2.48 -12.29 -29.72
N LYS A 188 2.02 -11.18 -30.26
CA LYS A 188 1.36 -10.10 -29.51
C LYS A 188 0.06 -10.50 -28.78
N GLN A 189 -0.42 -11.76 -28.90
CA GLN A 189 -1.51 -12.30 -28.10
C GLN A 189 -1.04 -12.91 -26.78
N ILE A 190 0.27 -13.08 -26.60
CA ILE A 190 0.85 -13.63 -25.36
C ILE A 190 1.33 -12.49 -24.48
N PHE A 191 0.77 -12.43 -23.27
CA PHE A 191 1.17 -11.47 -22.24
C PHE A 191 1.68 -12.19 -21.00
N TYR A 192 2.53 -11.51 -20.25
CA TYR A 192 3.03 -11.95 -18.94
C TYR A 192 2.85 -10.85 -17.90
N ALA A 193 2.54 -11.25 -16.65
CA ALA A 193 2.45 -10.36 -15.50
C ALA A 193 3.27 -10.91 -14.34
N ALA A 194 4.26 -10.14 -13.91
CA ALA A 194 5.07 -10.40 -12.74
C ALA A 194 4.40 -9.84 -11.48
N THR A 195 4.45 -10.61 -10.37
CA THR A 195 3.70 -10.24 -9.17
C THR A 195 4.58 -10.21 -7.91
N GLY A 196 4.22 -9.36 -6.94
CA GLY A 196 4.84 -9.22 -5.64
C GLY A 196 5.78 -8.02 -5.50
N GLU A 197 5.41 -7.06 -4.63
CA GLU A 197 6.22 -5.89 -4.33
C GLU A 197 7.05 -6.10 -3.07
N SER A 198 8.37 -6.07 -3.19
CA SER A 198 9.30 -6.30 -2.08
C SER A 198 9.71 -5.02 -1.36
N TYR A 199 10.04 -3.97 -2.10
CA TYR A 199 10.73 -2.79 -1.56
C TYR A 199 9.83 -1.86 -0.73
N ALA A 200 8.55 -1.76 -1.04
CA ALA A 200 7.61 -0.91 -0.30
C ALA A 200 6.74 -1.67 0.71
N ARG A 201 6.99 -2.98 0.87
CA ARG A 201 6.28 -3.85 1.81
C ARG A 201 4.78 -3.99 1.56
N ALA A 202 4.35 -3.82 0.30
CA ALA A 202 2.92 -3.90 -0.05
C ALA A 202 2.37 -5.32 -0.02
N GLY A 203 3.21 -6.32 -0.12
CA GLY A 203 2.80 -7.69 0.06
C GLY A 203 3.32 -8.66 -1.01
N PRO A 204 3.28 -9.95 -0.70
CA PRO A 204 3.74 -10.99 -1.61
C PRO A 204 2.81 -11.13 -2.81
N GLY A 205 3.41 -11.44 -3.96
CA GLY A 205 2.72 -11.91 -5.14
C GLY A 205 2.43 -13.41 -5.09
N ASN A 206 2.03 -13.97 -6.21
CA ASN A 206 1.84 -15.40 -6.38
C ASN A 206 2.35 -15.89 -7.73
N GLY A 207 3.58 -15.53 -8.06
CA GLY A 207 4.27 -16.02 -9.23
C GLY A 207 4.03 -15.21 -10.51
N LEU A 208 4.43 -15.83 -11.64
CA LEU A 208 4.28 -15.29 -12.98
C LEU A 208 2.97 -15.78 -13.60
N TRP A 209 2.22 -14.86 -14.14
CA TRP A 209 0.95 -15.11 -14.82
C TRP A 209 1.07 -14.88 -16.32
N LYS A 210 0.37 -15.68 -17.11
CA LYS A 210 0.40 -15.63 -18.58
C LYS A 210 -1.00 -15.58 -19.16
N SER A 211 -1.19 -14.74 -20.15
CA SER A 211 -2.32 -14.76 -21.07
C SER A 211 -1.87 -15.24 -22.46
N THR A 212 -2.73 -15.96 -23.16
CA THR A 212 -2.51 -16.39 -24.55
C THR A 212 -3.56 -15.85 -25.51
N ASN A 213 -4.39 -14.92 -25.06
CA ASN A 213 -5.53 -14.37 -25.79
C ASN A 213 -5.67 -12.85 -25.58
N GLY A 214 -4.57 -12.11 -25.65
CA GLY A 214 -4.56 -10.65 -25.55
C GLY A 214 -5.09 -10.12 -24.23
N GLY A 215 -4.74 -10.77 -23.11
CA GLY A 215 -5.10 -10.34 -21.77
C GLY A 215 -6.53 -10.68 -21.34
N SER A 216 -7.30 -11.44 -22.15
CA SER A 216 -8.70 -11.78 -21.79
C SER A 216 -8.80 -12.80 -20.67
N ASN A 217 -7.86 -13.75 -20.59
CA ASN A 217 -7.76 -14.73 -19.51
C ASN A 217 -6.31 -14.94 -19.13
N TRP A 218 -6.07 -15.23 -17.85
CA TRP A 218 -4.75 -15.40 -17.27
C TRP A 218 -4.65 -16.69 -16.49
N ALA A 219 -3.48 -17.33 -16.53
CA ALA A 219 -3.15 -18.50 -15.75
C ALA A 219 -1.76 -18.36 -15.13
N LYS A 220 -1.58 -18.82 -13.90
CA LYS A 220 -0.27 -18.90 -13.28
C LYS A 220 0.56 -19.97 -14.01
N VAL A 221 1.75 -19.58 -14.46
CA VAL A 221 2.62 -20.49 -15.22
C VAL A 221 3.88 -20.88 -14.44
N TRP A 222 4.35 -20.02 -13.51
CA TRP A 222 5.57 -20.29 -12.76
C TRP A 222 5.64 -19.54 -11.43
N GLY A 223 6.40 -20.07 -10.47
CA GLY A 223 6.62 -19.44 -9.17
C GLY A 223 5.39 -19.44 -8.26
N GLY A 224 5.36 -18.48 -7.36
CA GLY A 224 4.33 -18.37 -6.33
C GLY A 224 4.64 -19.20 -5.09
N PHE A 225 3.66 -19.33 -4.21
CA PHE A 225 3.77 -20.15 -3.02
C PHE A 225 3.77 -21.64 -3.39
N ASN A 226 4.80 -22.37 -2.95
CA ASN A 226 5.02 -23.79 -3.28
C ASN A 226 4.54 -24.77 -2.20
N GLY A 227 3.90 -24.27 -1.15
CA GLY A 227 3.43 -25.09 -0.02
C GLY A 227 4.48 -25.31 1.08
N ALA A 228 5.75 -24.96 0.83
CA ALA A 228 6.82 -25.07 1.80
C ALA A 228 7.08 -23.71 2.51
N ASN A 229 7.48 -23.79 3.77
CA ASN A 229 7.81 -22.63 4.58
C ASN A 229 9.32 -22.63 4.91
N ASP A 230 10.12 -22.70 3.85
CA ASP A 230 11.58 -22.88 3.91
C ASP A 230 12.34 -21.80 3.14
N GLY A 231 11.66 -20.76 2.65
CA GLY A 231 12.22 -19.71 1.82
C GLY A 231 12.40 -20.08 0.34
N SER A 232 11.85 -21.20 -0.10
CA SER A 232 11.93 -21.64 -1.51
C SER A 232 10.79 -21.13 -2.40
N SER A 233 9.77 -20.49 -1.84
CA SER A 233 8.70 -19.86 -2.61
C SER A 233 9.21 -18.64 -3.38
N ILE A 234 8.66 -18.42 -4.58
CA ILE A 234 8.97 -17.25 -5.43
C ILE A 234 7.78 -16.29 -5.37
N LEU A 235 7.83 -15.34 -4.44
CA LEU A 235 6.72 -14.47 -4.10
C LEU A 235 6.90 -13.02 -4.56
N TYR A 236 8.10 -12.63 -4.99
CA TYR A 236 8.45 -11.27 -5.34
C TYR A 236 9.17 -11.25 -6.68
N MET A 237 8.54 -10.63 -7.66
CA MET A 237 9.08 -10.45 -9.00
C MET A 237 9.01 -8.97 -9.35
N SER A 238 10.17 -8.31 -9.42
CA SER A 238 10.21 -6.88 -9.72
C SER A 238 9.88 -6.57 -11.17
N ASP A 239 10.31 -7.45 -12.10
CA ASP A 239 10.09 -7.20 -13.53
C ASP A 239 10.04 -8.48 -14.36
N VAL A 240 9.49 -8.38 -15.59
CA VAL A 240 9.46 -9.41 -16.61
C VAL A 240 9.58 -8.83 -18.00
N VAL A 241 10.51 -9.36 -18.82
CA VAL A 241 10.68 -8.99 -20.22
C VAL A 241 10.68 -10.22 -21.11
N VAL A 242 10.24 -10.06 -22.37
CA VAL A 242 10.29 -11.11 -23.38
C VAL A 242 11.15 -10.66 -24.54
N ARG A 243 12.20 -11.41 -24.81
CA ARG A 243 13.16 -11.14 -25.88
C ARG A 243 12.89 -11.99 -27.11
N ASN A 244 12.92 -11.38 -28.28
CA ASN A 244 12.97 -12.09 -29.54
C ASN A 244 14.42 -12.51 -29.84
N ASN A 245 14.69 -13.81 -29.80
CA ASN A 245 15.96 -14.38 -30.20
C ASN A 245 15.80 -15.17 -31.51
N ASN A 246 15.96 -14.49 -32.64
CA ASN A 246 15.83 -15.07 -33.99
C ASN A 246 14.52 -15.85 -34.18
N GLY A 247 13.41 -15.29 -33.75
CA GLY A 247 12.07 -15.89 -33.83
C GLY A 247 11.68 -16.78 -32.66
N ASN A 248 12.59 -17.01 -31.71
CA ASN A 248 12.30 -17.73 -30.47
C ASN A 248 12.07 -16.73 -29.32
N SER A 249 11.01 -16.95 -28.55
CA SER A 249 10.72 -16.13 -27.39
C SER A 249 11.47 -16.62 -26.18
N GLU A 250 12.25 -15.74 -25.57
CA GLU A 250 12.94 -15.96 -24.29
C GLU A 250 12.30 -15.06 -23.23
N VAL A 251 11.76 -15.65 -22.17
CA VAL A 251 11.16 -14.91 -21.05
C VAL A 251 12.18 -14.78 -19.92
N TYR A 252 12.43 -13.55 -19.49
CA TYR A 252 13.32 -13.25 -18.36
C TYR A 252 12.51 -12.65 -17.23
N VAL A 253 12.76 -13.11 -16.01
CA VAL A 253 12.06 -12.65 -14.79
C VAL A 253 13.08 -12.31 -13.72
N SER A 254 12.97 -11.11 -13.18
CA SER A 254 13.72 -10.71 -11.99
C SER A 254 13.00 -11.18 -10.73
N VAL A 255 13.64 -12.05 -9.95
CA VAL A 255 13.14 -12.53 -8.66
C VAL A 255 13.88 -11.83 -7.55
N ASP A 256 13.13 -11.04 -6.78
CA ASP A 256 13.62 -10.30 -5.63
C ASP A 256 13.57 -11.16 -4.37
N MET A 257 14.37 -10.81 -3.39
CA MET A 257 14.47 -11.56 -2.14
C MET A 257 13.38 -11.25 -1.12
N GLY A 258 12.54 -10.25 -1.34
CA GLY A 258 11.49 -9.86 -0.40
C GLY A 258 11.97 -9.40 0.97
N ALA A 259 13.26 -9.21 1.14
CA ALA A 259 13.93 -9.00 2.42
C ALA A 259 13.46 -7.79 3.21
N ASN A 260 12.97 -6.79 2.51
CA ASN A 260 12.57 -5.52 3.14
C ASN A 260 11.07 -5.44 3.42
N SER A 261 10.27 -6.38 2.93
CA SER A 261 8.82 -6.29 2.96
C SER A 261 8.22 -6.89 4.23
N PHE A 262 8.57 -8.09 4.51
CA PHE A 262 8.32 -8.78 5.77
C PHE A 262 9.62 -9.52 6.07
N PRO A 263 10.10 -9.61 7.31
CA PRO A 263 11.03 -10.64 7.63
C PRO A 263 10.22 -11.94 7.79
N PRO A 264 9.89 -12.67 6.74
CA PRO A 264 9.42 -14.01 6.90
C PRO A 264 10.67 -14.83 7.14
N THR A 265 11.12 -14.82 8.35
CA THR A 265 12.07 -15.83 8.77
C THR A 265 11.29 -17.11 8.98
N ASN A 266 11.57 -18.14 8.19
CA ASN A 266 11.22 -19.48 8.58
C ASN A 266 11.94 -19.82 9.90
N SER A 267 11.64 -20.97 10.50
CA SER A 267 12.27 -21.46 11.74
C SER A 267 13.81 -21.49 11.70
N ASN A 268 14.43 -21.38 10.52
CA ASN A 268 15.87 -21.39 10.28
C ASN A 268 16.45 -19.98 10.02
N GLY A 269 15.66 -18.91 10.17
CA GLY A 269 16.11 -17.55 9.92
C GLY A 269 16.24 -17.18 8.44
N ASN A 270 15.82 -18.03 7.51
CA ASN A 270 15.82 -17.73 6.08
C ASN A 270 14.62 -16.84 5.73
N MET A 271 14.82 -15.90 4.84
CA MET A 271 13.75 -15.05 4.33
C MET A 271 13.01 -15.75 3.20
N GLU A 272 11.68 -15.62 3.17
CA GLU A 272 10.87 -16.13 2.06
C GLU A 272 11.37 -15.53 0.74
N GLY A 273 11.56 -16.40 -0.27
CA GLY A 273 12.06 -16.00 -1.58
C GLY A 273 13.57 -15.78 -1.68
N ASN A 274 14.30 -15.72 -0.57
CA ASN A 274 15.75 -15.46 -0.60
C ASN A 274 16.57 -16.54 -1.33
N GLN A 275 16.17 -17.81 -1.24
CA GLN A 275 16.89 -18.90 -1.91
C GLN A 275 16.80 -18.84 -3.43
N ASN A 276 15.73 -18.24 -3.97
CA ASN A 276 15.47 -18.14 -5.39
C ASN A 276 15.69 -16.77 -5.99
N MET A 277 16.25 -15.83 -5.20
CA MET A 277 16.65 -14.52 -5.70
C MET A 277 17.59 -14.64 -6.91
N GLY A 278 17.39 -13.81 -7.91
CA GLY A 278 18.22 -13.74 -9.11
C GLY A 278 17.40 -13.61 -10.39
N LEU A 279 18.13 -13.65 -11.51
CA LEU A 279 17.54 -13.60 -12.85
C LEU A 279 17.20 -15.02 -13.33
N TRP A 280 16.00 -15.21 -13.81
CA TRP A 280 15.51 -16.49 -14.33
C TRP A 280 15.13 -16.38 -15.80
N LYS A 281 15.38 -17.44 -16.55
CA LYS A 281 15.14 -17.53 -18.00
C LYS A 281 14.28 -18.75 -18.32
N SER A 282 13.31 -18.56 -19.21
CA SER A 282 12.53 -19.60 -19.90
C SER A 282 12.72 -19.48 -21.39
N THR A 283 12.79 -20.62 -22.08
CA THR A 283 12.84 -20.74 -23.57
C THR A 283 11.65 -21.53 -24.12
N ASP A 284 10.71 -21.89 -23.27
CA ASP A 284 9.52 -22.69 -23.60
C ASP A 284 8.21 -21.96 -23.31
N GLY A 285 8.25 -20.63 -23.35
CA GLY A 285 7.06 -19.78 -23.16
C GLY A 285 6.60 -19.68 -21.72
N GLY A 286 7.51 -19.78 -20.76
CA GLY A 286 7.24 -19.56 -19.34
C GLY A 286 6.81 -20.84 -18.58
N VAL A 287 7.00 -22.03 -19.16
CA VAL A 287 6.66 -23.31 -18.50
C VAL A 287 7.77 -23.75 -17.55
N ASN A 288 9.01 -23.75 -18.04
CA ASN A 288 10.17 -24.08 -17.24
C ASN A 288 11.15 -22.92 -17.20
N PHE A 289 11.71 -22.67 -16.03
CA PHE A 289 12.70 -21.64 -15.80
C PHE A 289 13.99 -22.22 -15.23
N SER A 290 15.11 -21.67 -15.67
CA SER A 290 16.44 -21.89 -15.09
C SER A 290 17.00 -20.58 -14.62
N ARG A 291 17.63 -20.56 -13.42
CA ARG A 291 18.31 -19.38 -12.93
C ARG A 291 19.63 -19.19 -13.69
N ILE A 292 19.89 -17.97 -14.11
CA ILE A 292 21.17 -17.59 -14.69
C ILE A 292 22.10 -17.20 -13.54
N GLU A 293 23.21 -17.94 -13.39
CA GLU A 293 24.24 -17.60 -12.41
C GLU A 293 25.10 -16.45 -12.97
N THR A 294 25.12 -15.34 -12.24
CA THR A 294 25.98 -14.21 -12.60
C THR A 294 27.39 -14.47 -12.04
N LEU A 295 28.38 -14.42 -12.90
CA LEU A 295 29.77 -14.51 -12.50
C LEU A 295 30.38 -13.10 -12.46
N ILE A 296 30.83 -12.69 -11.28
CA ILE A 296 31.64 -11.49 -11.11
C ILE A 296 33.06 -11.95 -10.75
N ASP A 297 34.03 -11.57 -11.56
CA ASP A 297 35.46 -12.00 -11.41
C ASP A 297 35.61 -13.53 -11.26
N GLY A 298 34.79 -14.29 -11.99
CA GLY A 298 34.78 -15.74 -11.93
C GLY A 298 34.08 -16.35 -10.71
N THR A 299 33.53 -15.54 -9.82
CA THR A 299 32.78 -15.99 -8.64
C THR A 299 31.31 -15.89 -8.90
N ALA A 300 30.55 -16.98 -8.67
CA ALA A 300 29.09 -16.97 -8.75
C ALA A 300 28.52 -16.03 -7.68
N THR A 301 27.97 -14.92 -8.12
CA THR A 301 27.39 -13.89 -7.24
C THR A 301 25.89 -13.80 -7.50
N ARG A 302 25.09 -13.86 -6.45
CA ARG A 302 23.65 -13.63 -6.54
C ARG A 302 23.37 -12.17 -6.36
N HIS A 303 22.82 -11.58 -7.41
CA HIS A 303 22.29 -10.23 -7.37
C HIS A 303 20.77 -10.26 -7.11
N ASN A 304 20.29 -9.18 -6.54
CA ASN A 304 18.86 -8.89 -6.46
C ASN A 304 18.50 -7.97 -7.64
N PRO A 305 18.01 -8.52 -8.77
CA PRO A 305 17.71 -7.72 -9.95
C PRO A 305 16.46 -6.89 -9.69
N MET A 306 16.43 -5.65 -10.20
CA MET A 306 15.34 -4.70 -10.01
C MET A 306 14.60 -4.42 -11.30
N ASP A 307 15.31 -4.12 -12.38
CA ASP A 307 14.75 -3.69 -13.65
C ASP A 307 15.50 -4.37 -14.80
N LEU A 308 14.78 -4.76 -15.85
CA LEU A 308 15.27 -5.55 -16.97
C LEU A 308 15.06 -4.80 -18.29
N GLU A 309 16.10 -4.65 -19.11
CA GLU A 309 16.02 -3.96 -20.37
C GLU A 309 16.69 -4.74 -21.52
N ILE A 310 16.08 -4.70 -22.69
CA ILE A 310 16.64 -5.29 -23.91
C ILE A 310 17.19 -4.18 -24.77
N ASN A 311 18.49 -4.20 -25.02
CA ASN A 311 19.12 -3.22 -25.91
C ASN A 311 18.63 -3.44 -27.37
N PRO A 312 17.93 -2.46 -27.95
CA PRO A 312 17.35 -2.60 -29.28
C PRO A 312 18.42 -2.63 -30.42
N ILE A 313 19.67 -2.27 -30.11
CA ILE A 313 20.76 -2.20 -31.10
C ILE A 313 21.50 -3.54 -31.21
N ASP A 314 21.82 -4.18 -30.08
CA ASP A 314 22.63 -5.40 -30.06
C ASP A 314 21.89 -6.61 -29.48
N ASN A 315 20.62 -6.43 -29.12
CA ASN A 315 19.75 -7.45 -28.53
C ASN A 315 20.28 -8.10 -27.26
N LYS A 316 21.22 -7.45 -26.55
CA LYS A 316 21.69 -7.88 -25.24
C LYS A 316 20.69 -7.53 -24.17
N LEU A 317 20.60 -8.40 -23.17
CA LEU A 317 19.84 -8.14 -21.95
C LEU A 317 20.69 -7.37 -20.95
N TRP A 318 20.12 -6.33 -20.39
CA TRP A 318 20.65 -5.55 -19.30
C TRP A 318 19.79 -5.73 -18.06
N TYR A 319 20.35 -5.60 -16.89
CA TYR A 319 19.58 -5.45 -15.66
C TYR A 319 20.31 -4.61 -14.62
N SER A 320 19.50 -3.91 -13.85
CA SER A 320 19.93 -3.19 -12.65
C SER A 320 19.75 -4.02 -11.39
N THR A 321 20.34 -3.57 -10.27
CA THR A 321 20.28 -4.30 -9.00
C THR A 321 19.86 -3.41 -7.84
N SER A 322 19.48 -4.04 -6.72
CA SER A 322 19.22 -3.37 -5.46
C SER A 322 20.46 -2.75 -4.79
N ARG A 323 21.64 -2.81 -5.43
CA ARG A 323 22.92 -2.28 -4.92
C ARG A 323 23.61 -1.32 -5.88
N GLY A 324 22.90 -0.83 -6.90
CA GLY A 324 23.43 0.13 -7.85
C GLY A 324 24.30 -0.48 -8.94
N ALA A 325 24.43 -1.79 -9.04
CA ALA A 325 25.18 -2.43 -10.10
C ALA A 325 24.33 -2.54 -11.38
N LEU A 326 24.96 -2.28 -12.53
CA LEU A 326 24.40 -2.44 -13.88
C LEU A 326 25.14 -3.60 -14.56
N LEU A 327 24.38 -4.57 -15.01
CA LEU A 327 24.90 -5.79 -15.63
C LEU A 327 24.38 -5.94 -17.05
N ARG A 328 25.25 -6.44 -17.93
CA ARG A 328 24.96 -6.69 -19.33
C ARG A 328 25.26 -8.14 -19.68
N SER A 329 24.43 -8.79 -20.48
CA SER A 329 24.73 -10.12 -21.01
C SER A 329 26.00 -10.11 -21.87
N THR A 330 26.85 -11.11 -21.67
CA THR A 330 28.13 -11.24 -22.43
C THR A 330 27.90 -11.58 -23.90
N SER A 331 26.78 -12.21 -24.22
CA SER A 331 26.34 -12.59 -25.57
C SER A 331 24.90 -12.16 -25.83
N ALA A 332 24.56 -11.87 -27.08
CA ALA A 332 23.20 -11.70 -27.55
C ALA A 332 22.57 -13.01 -28.04
N ASP A 333 23.36 -13.94 -28.57
CA ASP A 333 22.83 -15.19 -29.17
C ASP A 333 22.38 -16.20 -28.10
N ASN A 334 23.18 -16.34 -27.05
CA ASN A 334 22.88 -17.27 -25.96
C ASN A 334 23.22 -16.60 -24.62
N ILE A 335 22.20 -16.09 -23.95
CA ILE A 335 22.35 -15.41 -22.67
C ILE A 335 22.45 -16.47 -21.55
N THR A 336 23.67 -16.71 -21.08
CA THR A 336 24.01 -17.64 -19.99
C THR A 336 24.92 -17.00 -18.93
N ALA A 337 25.48 -15.81 -19.23
CA ALA A 337 26.37 -15.10 -18.33
C ALA A 337 26.23 -13.59 -18.50
N PHE A 338 26.58 -12.86 -17.44
CA PHE A 338 26.57 -11.40 -17.37
C PHE A 338 27.92 -10.86 -16.92
N GLU A 339 28.24 -9.67 -17.36
CA GLU A 339 29.34 -8.85 -16.86
C GLU A 339 28.76 -7.64 -16.11
N GLU A 340 29.35 -7.31 -14.97
CA GLU A 340 29.08 -6.03 -14.31
C GLU A 340 29.85 -4.94 -15.07
N VAL A 341 29.13 -4.01 -15.68
CA VAL A 341 29.73 -2.93 -16.48
C VAL A 341 29.91 -1.65 -15.69
N HIS A 342 29.10 -1.44 -14.66
CA HIS A 342 29.18 -0.26 -13.82
C HIS A 342 28.54 -0.50 -12.48
N THR A 343 29.09 0.12 -11.43
CA THR A 343 28.43 0.20 -10.11
C THR A 343 28.32 1.65 -9.70
N ILE A 344 27.09 2.11 -9.48
CA ILE A 344 26.79 3.43 -8.95
C ILE A 344 27.18 3.46 -7.47
N SER A 345 28.25 4.18 -7.14
CA SER A 345 28.82 4.20 -5.79
C SER A 345 27.81 4.68 -4.74
N GLY A 346 27.56 3.87 -3.71
CA GLY A 346 26.55 4.11 -2.67
C GLY A 346 25.10 4.01 -3.17
N GLY A 347 24.91 3.44 -4.37
CA GLY A 347 23.61 3.15 -4.93
C GLY A 347 22.90 2.01 -4.19
N SER A 348 21.56 1.99 -4.34
CA SER A 348 20.70 0.92 -3.83
C SER A 348 19.69 0.51 -4.92
N ARG A 349 18.39 0.46 -4.67
CA ARG A 349 17.39 0.19 -5.70
C ARG A 349 17.66 1.06 -6.93
N THR A 350 17.72 0.44 -8.10
CA THR A 350 18.07 1.12 -9.34
C THR A 350 17.09 0.77 -10.43
N GLU A 351 16.54 1.77 -11.08
CA GLU A 351 15.78 1.66 -12.32
C GLU A 351 16.69 2.07 -13.47
N MET A 352 16.50 1.51 -14.65
CA MET A 352 17.34 1.80 -15.82
C MET A 352 16.50 1.86 -17.09
N GLU A 353 17.06 2.46 -18.11
CA GLU A 353 16.49 2.55 -19.46
C GLU A 353 17.59 2.34 -20.49
N VAL A 354 17.29 1.51 -21.49
CA VAL A 354 18.12 1.37 -22.68
C VAL A 354 17.39 2.01 -23.87
N ALA A 355 17.72 3.25 -24.14
CA ALA A 355 17.08 4.07 -25.15
C ALA A 355 17.17 3.47 -26.56
N SER A 356 16.31 3.91 -27.46
CA SER A 356 16.19 3.40 -28.86
C SER A 356 17.48 3.44 -29.67
N ASN A 357 18.46 4.25 -29.29
CA ASN A 357 19.79 4.33 -29.91
C ASN A 357 20.89 3.57 -29.14
N GLY A 358 20.52 2.80 -28.11
CA GLY A 358 21.45 2.05 -27.26
C GLY A 358 22.12 2.86 -26.13
N THR A 359 21.73 4.12 -25.93
CA THR A 359 22.17 4.91 -24.76
C THR A 359 21.56 4.30 -23.49
N ILE A 360 22.38 4.13 -22.46
CA ILE A 360 21.97 3.63 -21.16
C ILE A 360 21.76 4.81 -20.22
N TYR A 361 20.63 4.87 -19.57
CA TYR A 361 20.35 5.74 -18.44
C TYR A 361 20.11 4.89 -17.20
N ALA A 362 20.58 5.31 -16.04
CA ALA A 362 20.25 4.63 -14.79
C ALA A 362 20.03 5.63 -13.67
N TYR A 363 19.02 5.33 -12.87
CA TYR A 363 18.60 6.11 -11.73
C TYR A 363 18.65 5.24 -10.48
N SER A 364 19.61 5.50 -9.60
CA SER A 364 19.80 4.75 -8.37
C SER A 364 19.41 5.55 -7.14
N ALA A 365 18.65 4.91 -6.27
CA ALA A 365 18.42 5.38 -4.93
C ALA A 365 19.74 5.37 -4.13
N ALA A 366 19.90 6.37 -3.30
CA ALA A 366 21.03 6.54 -2.39
C ALA A 366 20.63 7.52 -1.29
N SER A 367 21.53 7.86 -0.38
CA SER A 367 21.30 8.94 0.59
C SER A 367 20.99 10.30 -0.09
N SER A 368 21.46 10.47 -1.33
CA SER A 368 21.00 11.42 -2.32
C SER A 368 20.91 10.66 -3.65
N PRO A 369 19.81 10.78 -4.42
CA PRO A 369 19.62 10.04 -5.66
C PRO A 369 20.74 10.31 -6.66
N LYS A 370 20.99 9.33 -7.54
CA LYS A 370 22.06 9.42 -8.54
C LYS A 370 21.55 9.03 -9.92
N LEU A 371 21.83 9.88 -10.88
CA LEU A 371 21.58 9.66 -12.30
C LEU A 371 22.91 9.49 -13.03
N VAL A 372 23.00 8.46 -13.87
CA VAL A 372 24.17 8.24 -14.74
C VAL A 372 23.73 7.93 -16.17
N LYS A 373 24.60 8.22 -17.12
CA LYS A 373 24.40 7.98 -18.56
C LYS A 373 25.64 7.37 -19.18
N SER A 374 25.44 6.44 -20.13
CA SER A 374 26.49 5.93 -21.02
C SER A 374 25.97 5.85 -22.44
N THR A 375 26.78 6.26 -23.43
CA THR A 375 26.47 6.12 -24.87
C THR A 375 27.18 4.95 -25.52
N ASP A 376 28.08 4.28 -24.81
CA ASP A 376 28.86 3.14 -25.31
C ASP A 376 28.66 1.87 -24.46
N GLY A 377 27.86 1.95 -23.39
CA GLY A 377 27.64 0.85 -22.46
C GLY A 377 28.85 0.45 -21.62
N VAL A 378 29.86 1.30 -21.55
CA VAL A 378 31.15 1.05 -20.80
C VAL A 378 31.51 2.24 -19.93
N ASN A 379 31.50 3.44 -20.50
CA ASN A 379 31.88 4.66 -19.82
C ASN A 379 30.62 5.38 -19.32
N PHE A 380 30.43 5.46 -18.01
CA PHE A 380 29.28 6.12 -17.38
C PHE A 380 29.67 7.47 -16.80
N THR A 381 28.86 8.48 -17.07
CA THR A 381 29.00 9.83 -16.54
C THR A 381 27.81 10.19 -15.66
N ALA A 382 28.07 10.87 -14.55
CA ALA A 382 27.03 11.38 -13.69
C ALA A 382 26.27 12.51 -14.40
N LEU A 383 24.95 12.53 -14.24
CA LEU A 383 24.08 13.59 -14.72
C LEU A 383 23.75 14.57 -13.60
N THR A 384 23.47 15.83 -13.97
CA THR A 384 22.91 16.83 -13.06
C THR A 384 21.53 16.36 -12.60
N LEU A 385 21.22 16.52 -11.31
CA LEU A 385 19.91 16.16 -10.76
C LEU A 385 18.83 17.21 -11.09
N PRO A 386 17.58 16.82 -11.26
CA PRO A 386 16.46 17.76 -11.28
C PRO A 386 16.42 18.62 -10.03
N LYS A 387 15.96 19.87 -10.19
CA LYS A 387 15.65 20.77 -9.08
C LYS A 387 14.14 20.93 -8.98
N ASP A 388 13.58 20.51 -7.86
CA ASP A 388 12.18 20.74 -7.58
C ASP A 388 11.95 22.19 -7.14
N VAL A 389 10.87 22.81 -7.62
CA VAL A 389 10.47 24.18 -7.24
C VAL A 389 9.88 24.22 -5.83
N ASP A 390 9.46 23.08 -5.27
CA ASP A 390 8.94 22.99 -3.91
C ASP A 390 10.04 23.31 -2.90
N GLN A 391 9.82 24.35 -2.08
CA GLN A 391 10.77 24.78 -1.05
C GLN A 391 11.03 23.73 0.03
N ASP A 392 10.12 22.79 0.22
CA ASP A 392 10.24 21.71 1.19
C ASP A 392 11.04 20.52 0.63
N ILE A 393 11.52 20.59 -0.63
CA ILE A 393 12.31 19.57 -1.30
C ILE A 393 13.72 20.10 -1.51
N SER A 394 14.73 19.33 -1.09
CA SER A 394 16.13 19.69 -1.23
C SER A 394 16.54 19.76 -2.70
N GLU A 395 17.35 20.73 -3.09
CA GLU A 395 17.92 20.81 -4.44
C GLU A 395 18.82 19.60 -4.78
N SER A 396 19.34 18.91 -3.79
CA SER A 396 20.16 17.71 -3.96
C SER A 396 19.36 16.40 -3.93
N ASP A 397 18.04 16.47 -3.69
CA ASP A 397 17.19 15.28 -3.54
C ASP A 397 15.72 15.60 -3.86
N PHE A 398 15.38 15.56 -5.14
CA PHE A 398 14.01 15.76 -5.64
C PHE A 398 13.03 14.64 -5.28
N THR A 399 13.50 13.58 -4.58
CA THR A 399 12.66 12.51 -4.03
C THR A 399 12.27 12.73 -2.58
N ARG A 400 12.73 13.81 -1.96
CA ARG A 400 12.44 14.14 -0.56
C ARG A 400 12.85 13.02 0.42
N GLY A 401 13.97 12.32 0.15
CA GLY A 401 14.47 11.20 0.94
C GLY A 401 13.70 9.91 0.75
N GLN A 402 12.99 9.75 -0.36
CA GLN A 402 12.18 8.57 -0.68
C GLN A 402 12.67 7.83 -1.92
N SER A 403 13.86 8.10 -2.44
CA SER A 403 14.38 7.48 -3.67
C SER A 403 14.41 5.94 -3.62
N TRP A 404 14.44 5.34 -2.45
CA TRP A 404 14.29 3.89 -2.30
C TRP A 404 12.89 3.40 -2.73
N TYR A 405 11.91 4.31 -2.83
CA TYR A 405 10.48 4.05 -3.07
C TYR A 405 10.00 4.60 -4.41
N ASP A 406 10.14 5.91 -4.63
CA ASP A 406 9.57 6.67 -5.74
C ASP A 406 10.65 7.04 -6.77
N ILE A 407 11.06 6.08 -7.58
CA ILE A 407 11.94 6.33 -8.73
C ILE A 407 11.36 5.74 -10.00
N MET A 408 11.46 6.51 -11.08
CA MET A 408 11.22 6.06 -12.45
C MET A 408 12.16 6.79 -13.41
N ILE A 409 12.58 6.14 -14.48
CA ILE A 409 13.33 6.71 -15.58
C ILE A 409 12.93 6.01 -16.87
N ASP A 410 12.76 6.78 -17.95
CA ASP A 410 12.53 6.23 -19.28
C ASP A 410 12.81 7.30 -20.34
N SER A 411 13.06 6.91 -21.58
CA SER A 411 13.31 7.80 -22.70
C SER A 411 12.23 7.68 -23.78
N ASP A 412 11.96 8.78 -24.46
CA ASP A 412 11.04 8.79 -25.59
C ASP A 412 11.57 7.87 -26.71
N PRO A 413 10.86 6.81 -27.10
CA PRO A 413 11.30 5.89 -28.14
C PRO A 413 11.62 6.57 -29.50
N SER A 414 10.99 7.71 -29.77
CA SER A 414 11.25 8.48 -31.00
C SER A 414 12.40 9.47 -30.88
N ASN A 415 12.80 9.83 -29.64
CA ASN A 415 13.92 10.74 -29.36
C ASN A 415 14.67 10.36 -28.10
N PRO A 416 15.74 9.57 -28.20
CA PRO A 416 16.47 9.02 -27.06
C PRO A 416 17.13 10.07 -26.14
N ASN A 417 17.15 11.36 -26.52
CA ASN A 417 17.58 12.46 -25.67
C ASN A 417 16.43 13.14 -24.90
N THR A 418 15.19 12.77 -25.18
CA THR A 418 14.04 13.18 -24.38
C THR A 418 13.84 12.15 -23.28
N VAL A 419 14.24 12.51 -22.06
CA VAL A 419 14.25 11.61 -20.90
C VAL A 419 13.33 12.15 -19.83
N TYR A 420 12.58 11.26 -19.20
CA TYR A 420 11.71 11.55 -18.08
C TYR A 420 12.24 10.88 -16.82
N VAL A 421 12.23 11.58 -15.71
CA VAL A 421 12.53 11.03 -14.38
C VAL A 421 11.45 11.45 -13.38
N GLY A 422 11.16 10.58 -12.46
CA GLY A 422 10.19 10.81 -11.39
C GLY A 422 10.81 10.62 -10.02
N GLY A 423 10.27 11.35 -9.08
CA GLY A 423 10.41 11.25 -7.64
C GLY A 423 9.06 11.68 -7.07
N ILE A 424 9.03 12.73 -6.25
CA ILE A 424 7.75 13.33 -5.83
C ILE A 424 7.02 13.91 -7.05
N ASN A 425 7.70 14.64 -7.90
CA ASN A 425 7.19 15.21 -9.14
C ASN A 425 7.87 14.58 -10.37
N ILE A 426 7.40 14.94 -11.56
CA ILE A 426 7.93 14.47 -12.84
C ILE A 426 8.76 15.58 -13.48
N PHE A 427 9.92 15.18 -14.01
CA PHE A 427 10.85 16.05 -14.72
C PHE A 427 11.15 15.49 -16.10
N LYS A 428 11.38 16.40 -17.06
CA LYS A 428 11.70 16.11 -18.46
C LYS A 428 12.99 16.81 -18.86
N SER A 429 13.87 16.11 -19.52
CA SER A 429 15.03 16.68 -20.25
C SER A 429 14.89 16.43 -21.73
N THR A 430 15.32 17.36 -22.57
CA THR A 430 15.43 17.17 -24.05
C THR A 430 16.87 17.08 -24.50
N THR A 431 17.82 17.03 -23.56
CA THR A 431 19.27 16.94 -23.81
C THR A 431 19.88 15.67 -23.25
N GLY A 432 19.05 14.69 -22.85
CA GLY A 432 19.48 13.47 -22.21
C GLY A 432 20.10 13.70 -20.83
N GLY A 433 19.61 14.70 -20.09
CA GLY A 433 20.09 15.06 -18.75
C GLY A 433 21.46 15.77 -18.74
N VAL A 434 21.99 16.15 -19.91
CA VAL A 434 23.32 16.78 -20.02
C VAL A 434 23.18 18.30 -19.95
N ASP A 435 23.91 18.91 -19.03
CA ASP A 435 24.05 20.36 -18.93
C ASP A 435 24.86 20.89 -20.13
N SER A 436 24.29 21.82 -20.89
CA SER A 436 24.89 22.41 -22.07
C SER A 436 25.19 23.92 -21.92
N GLY A 437 25.45 24.40 -20.72
CA GLY A 437 25.78 25.81 -20.52
C GLY A 437 25.49 26.39 -19.14
N GLY A 438 25.47 25.56 -18.10
CA GLY A 438 25.27 25.96 -16.71
C GLY A 438 23.79 26.10 -16.27
N ALA A 439 22.84 25.78 -17.17
CA ALA A 439 21.43 25.68 -16.83
C ALA A 439 21.08 24.24 -16.47
N ASN A 440 20.19 24.04 -15.49
CA ASN A 440 19.69 22.71 -15.16
C ASN A 440 18.98 22.11 -16.38
N PRO A 441 19.39 20.90 -16.86
CA PRO A 441 18.85 20.29 -18.07
C PRO A 441 17.44 19.72 -17.92
N TRP A 442 16.89 19.78 -16.71
CA TRP A 442 15.57 19.24 -16.37
C TRP A 442 14.53 20.33 -16.19
N THR A 443 13.37 20.12 -16.77
CA THR A 443 12.17 20.95 -16.59
C THR A 443 11.15 20.18 -15.77
N GLN A 444 10.68 20.75 -14.67
CA GLN A 444 9.57 20.20 -13.89
C GLN A 444 8.27 20.32 -14.69
N ILE A 445 7.57 19.19 -14.93
CA ILE A 445 6.36 19.12 -15.76
C ILE A 445 5.11 18.75 -14.98
N SER A 446 5.25 18.48 -13.68
CA SER A 446 4.12 18.22 -12.79
C SER A 446 4.31 18.90 -11.44
N LYS A 447 3.21 18.99 -10.69
CA LYS A 447 3.20 19.39 -9.29
C LYS A 447 2.20 18.59 -8.49
N TRP A 448 2.58 18.13 -7.30
CA TRP A 448 1.73 17.35 -6.43
C TRP A 448 0.76 18.17 -5.58
N SER A 449 1.03 19.46 -5.43
CA SER A 449 0.22 20.39 -4.64
C SER A 449 0.24 21.80 -5.22
N ASN A 450 -0.53 22.70 -4.63
CA ASN A 450 -0.48 24.14 -4.89
C ASN A 450 0.08 24.91 -3.68
N ASN A 451 0.91 24.28 -2.86
CA ASN A 451 1.52 24.92 -1.70
C ASN A 451 2.66 25.84 -2.13
N ASN A 452 2.86 26.95 -1.40
CA ASN A 452 4.02 27.83 -1.49
C ASN A 452 4.45 28.13 -2.95
N SER A 453 5.69 27.81 -3.28
CA SER A 453 6.30 28.03 -4.59
C SER A 453 5.65 27.23 -5.73
N LEU A 454 5.05 26.07 -5.44
CA LEU A 454 4.34 25.26 -6.44
C LEU A 454 3.08 25.96 -6.98
N ALA A 455 2.48 26.88 -6.22
CA ALA A 455 1.31 27.63 -6.68
C ALA A 455 1.59 28.45 -7.94
N ALA A 456 2.80 29.01 -8.08
CA ALA A 456 3.21 29.82 -9.21
C ALA A 456 3.60 28.97 -10.46
N LEU A 457 3.83 27.68 -10.28
CA LEU A 457 4.25 26.80 -11.38
C LEU A 457 3.05 26.43 -12.26
N SER A 458 3.11 26.79 -13.55
CA SER A 458 2.03 26.53 -14.52
C SER A 458 2.22 25.18 -15.20
N VAL A 459 2.05 24.08 -14.44
CA VAL A 459 2.12 22.69 -14.92
C VAL A 459 0.93 21.90 -14.41
N SER A 460 0.73 20.72 -14.97
CA SER A 460 -0.34 19.80 -14.57
C SER A 460 -0.16 19.34 -13.13
N TRP A 461 -1.28 19.18 -12.45
CA TRP A 461 -1.30 18.48 -11.18
C TRP A 461 -1.23 16.96 -11.41
N VAL A 462 -0.31 16.29 -10.71
CA VAL A 462 -0.15 14.82 -10.71
C VAL A 462 0.06 14.39 -9.26
N HIS A 463 -0.51 13.25 -8.88
CA HIS A 463 -0.26 12.70 -7.55
C HIS A 463 1.24 12.49 -7.30
N ALA A 464 1.67 12.67 -6.07
CA ALA A 464 3.07 12.44 -5.68
C ALA A 464 3.49 10.97 -5.85
N ASP A 465 4.80 10.76 -5.73
CA ASP A 465 5.45 9.45 -5.65
C ASP A 465 5.28 8.64 -6.95
N GLN A 466 6.18 8.93 -7.92
CA GLN A 466 6.16 8.34 -9.25
C GLN A 466 6.86 6.97 -9.27
N HIS A 467 6.25 5.98 -9.95
CA HIS A 467 6.76 4.61 -9.96
C HIS A 467 7.05 4.04 -11.33
N PHE A 468 6.33 4.51 -12.35
CA PHE A 468 6.41 3.93 -13.68
C PHE A 468 6.01 4.92 -14.76
N ILE A 469 6.62 4.78 -15.94
CA ILE A 469 6.23 5.47 -17.16
C ILE A 469 6.22 4.46 -18.30
N THR A 470 5.30 4.59 -19.23
CA THR A 470 5.27 3.83 -20.49
C THR A 470 4.76 4.69 -21.63
N PHE A 471 5.31 4.47 -22.82
CA PHE A 471 4.93 5.15 -24.05
C PHE A 471 3.97 4.29 -24.89
N ALA A 472 3.11 4.95 -25.66
CA ALA A 472 2.26 4.28 -26.60
C ALA A 472 3.06 3.67 -27.76
N ASN A 473 2.56 2.56 -28.30
CA ASN A 473 3.30 1.74 -29.27
C ASN A 473 3.52 2.43 -30.62
N THR A 474 2.60 3.32 -31.04
CA THR A 474 2.62 3.95 -32.38
C THR A 474 2.83 5.47 -32.33
N ASP A 475 2.49 6.13 -31.20
CA ASP A 475 2.60 7.57 -31.02
C ASP A 475 3.21 7.88 -29.65
N SER A 476 4.53 8.01 -29.57
CA SER A 476 5.27 8.30 -28.32
C SER A 476 4.91 9.66 -27.68
N SER A 477 4.16 10.52 -28.39
CA SER A 477 3.59 11.70 -27.75
C SER A 477 2.58 11.35 -26.65
N LYS A 478 1.94 10.16 -26.75
CA LYS A 478 1.05 9.60 -25.72
C LYS A 478 1.87 8.74 -24.75
N LYS A 479 1.66 8.94 -23.46
CA LYS A 479 2.33 8.19 -22.38
C LYS A 479 1.48 8.13 -21.13
N LEU A 480 1.82 7.20 -20.26
CA LEU A 480 1.17 6.99 -18.97
C LEU A 480 2.20 7.01 -17.84
N PHE A 481 1.80 7.60 -16.73
CA PHE A 481 2.55 7.61 -15.47
C PHE A 481 1.75 6.85 -14.42
N GLY A 482 2.41 5.91 -13.76
CA GLY A 482 1.90 5.23 -12.56
C GLY A 482 2.45 5.88 -11.29
N ASN A 483 1.57 6.17 -10.33
CA ASN A 483 1.93 6.80 -9.06
C ASN A 483 1.03 6.29 -7.92
N ASP A 484 1.20 6.84 -6.70
CA ASP A 484 0.40 6.44 -5.54
C ASP A 484 -1.08 6.84 -5.62
N GLY A 485 -1.44 7.72 -6.53
CA GLY A 485 -2.82 8.12 -6.80
C GLY A 485 -3.46 7.38 -7.97
N GLY A 486 -2.76 6.44 -8.62
CA GLY A 486 -3.26 5.68 -9.76
C GLY A 486 -2.52 5.95 -11.07
N ILE A 487 -3.24 6.28 -12.13
CA ILE A 487 -2.70 6.48 -13.48
C ILE A 487 -2.97 7.91 -13.95
N SER A 488 -1.94 8.51 -14.55
CA SER A 488 -2.03 9.78 -15.25
C SER A 488 -1.65 9.59 -16.73
N TYR A 489 -2.48 10.11 -17.62
CA TYR A 489 -2.24 10.14 -19.07
C TYR A 489 -1.65 11.48 -19.46
N SER A 490 -0.61 11.44 -20.29
CA SER A 490 -0.02 12.63 -20.90
C SER A 490 -0.02 12.55 -22.41
N LYS A 491 -0.18 13.73 -23.01
CA LYS A 491 0.09 13.92 -24.43
C LYS A 491 1.01 15.12 -24.59
N THR A 492 2.15 14.92 -25.24
CA THR A 492 3.06 16.02 -25.61
C THR A 492 2.40 16.88 -26.68
N LYS A 493 2.30 18.18 -26.43
CA LYS A 493 1.78 19.18 -27.38
C LYS A 493 2.81 19.54 -28.46
N ALA A 494 2.38 20.21 -29.50
CA ALA A 494 3.26 20.64 -30.60
C ALA A 494 4.39 21.61 -30.14
N ASP A 495 4.19 22.33 -29.04
CA ASP A 495 5.18 23.22 -28.43
C ASP A 495 6.15 22.48 -27.47
N GLY A 496 6.00 21.16 -27.36
CA GLY A 496 6.80 20.32 -26.46
C GLY A 496 6.34 20.30 -25.01
N SER A 497 5.31 21.04 -24.66
CA SER A 497 4.73 21.00 -23.31
C SER A 497 3.91 19.73 -23.07
N GLU A 498 3.74 19.36 -21.81
CA GLU A 498 2.95 18.20 -21.42
C GLU A 498 1.62 18.63 -20.82
N GLU A 499 0.55 17.95 -21.23
CA GLU A 499 -0.75 18.02 -20.56
C GLU A 499 -1.04 16.70 -19.89
N ILE A 500 -0.98 16.67 -18.57
CA ILE A 500 -1.10 15.44 -17.78
C ILE A 500 -2.44 15.48 -17.04
N THR A 501 -3.24 14.43 -17.20
CA THR A 501 -4.55 14.31 -16.55
C THR A 501 -4.78 12.90 -16.02
N THR A 502 -5.49 12.77 -14.91
CA THR A 502 -5.77 11.46 -14.27
C THR A 502 -6.67 10.56 -15.11
N ARG A 503 -6.52 9.24 -14.92
CA ARG A 503 -7.33 8.19 -15.55
C ARG A 503 -7.73 7.15 -14.50
N ASN A 504 -8.48 7.56 -13.49
CA ASN A 504 -8.78 6.72 -12.33
C ASN A 504 -10.23 6.22 -12.24
N LEU A 505 -11.10 6.55 -13.23
CA LEU A 505 -12.49 6.13 -13.15
C LEU A 505 -12.62 4.60 -13.19
N ASP A 506 -13.14 4.04 -12.10
CA ASP A 506 -13.28 2.60 -11.85
C ASP A 506 -11.93 1.83 -11.77
N LEU A 507 -10.80 2.54 -11.55
CA LEU A 507 -9.51 1.95 -11.18
C LEU A 507 -9.46 1.75 -9.67
N ASN A 508 -10.08 0.70 -9.18
CA ASN A 508 -10.28 0.46 -7.74
C ASN A 508 -9.05 -0.20 -7.10
N THR A 509 -7.96 0.56 -6.99
CA THR A 509 -6.67 0.15 -6.42
C THR A 509 -6.35 0.88 -5.10
N SER A 510 -7.27 1.65 -4.55
CA SER A 510 -7.11 2.39 -3.31
C SER A 510 -6.84 1.49 -2.11
N GLN A 511 -5.97 1.92 -1.21
CA GLN A 511 -5.64 1.23 0.04
C GLN A 511 -6.40 1.88 1.20
N ILE A 512 -7.49 1.24 1.62
CA ILE A 512 -8.38 1.74 2.68
C ILE A 512 -7.89 1.23 4.03
N TYR A 513 -7.62 2.15 4.97
CA TYR A 513 -7.25 1.83 6.35
C TYR A 513 -8.46 1.65 7.26
N THR A 514 -9.45 2.52 7.14
CA THR A 514 -10.64 2.53 8.00
C THR A 514 -11.88 2.96 7.23
N ILE A 515 -13.05 2.58 7.75
CA ILE A 515 -14.35 2.94 7.17
C ILE A 515 -15.26 3.44 8.29
N GLY A 516 -15.98 4.53 8.02
CA GLY A 516 -17.10 5.03 8.80
C GLY A 516 -18.39 4.95 7.97
N VAL A 517 -19.48 4.52 8.61
CA VAL A 517 -20.80 4.42 7.96
C VAL A 517 -21.77 5.36 8.67
N ALA A 518 -22.45 6.21 7.91
CA ALA A 518 -23.46 7.09 8.44
C ALA A 518 -24.73 6.30 8.83
N PRO A 519 -25.38 6.62 9.96
CA PRO A 519 -26.68 6.04 10.25
C PRO A 519 -27.73 6.53 9.25
N SER A 520 -28.65 5.67 8.85
CA SER A 520 -29.66 5.94 7.82
C SER A 520 -30.57 7.15 8.11
N GLN A 521 -30.58 7.61 9.35
CA GLN A 521 -31.38 8.77 9.78
C GLN A 521 -30.64 10.11 9.67
N MET A 522 -29.32 10.09 9.47
CA MET A 522 -28.48 11.30 9.52
C MET A 522 -28.82 12.30 8.42
N PHE A 523 -29.09 11.81 7.22
CA PHE A 523 -29.34 12.65 6.05
C PHE A 523 -30.82 12.69 5.62
N LYS A 524 -31.77 12.67 6.57
CA LYS A 524 -33.15 13.01 6.29
C LYS A 524 -33.30 14.46 5.82
N THR A 525 -32.44 15.35 6.26
CA THR A 525 -32.25 16.67 5.69
C THR A 525 -31.00 16.67 4.86
N PRO A 526 -31.07 17.04 3.58
CA PRO A 526 -29.87 17.12 2.72
C PRO A 526 -28.76 17.97 3.34
N ALA A 527 -27.53 17.63 3.00
CA ALA A 527 -26.33 18.36 3.46
C ALA A 527 -25.31 18.47 2.33
N GLN A 528 -24.28 19.29 2.53
CA GLN A 528 -23.19 19.46 1.61
C GLN A 528 -21.87 19.44 2.38
N ILE A 529 -20.85 18.84 1.81
CA ILE A 529 -19.49 18.86 2.33
C ILE A 529 -18.50 19.27 1.23
N GLY A 530 -17.67 20.26 1.53
CA GLY A 530 -16.65 20.74 0.64
C GLY A 530 -15.41 19.88 0.66
N GLY A 531 -14.70 19.82 -0.45
CA GLY A 531 -13.48 19.10 -0.60
C GLY A 531 -12.83 19.31 -1.95
N ARG A 532 -11.86 18.48 -2.27
CA ARG A 532 -11.21 18.45 -3.57
C ARG A 532 -11.54 17.15 -4.27
N THR A 533 -11.95 17.21 -5.53
CA THR A 533 -12.07 16.01 -6.35
C THR A 533 -10.69 15.43 -6.64
N ASN A 534 -10.61 14.11 -6.73
CA ASN A 534 -9.35 13.43 -7.07
C ASN A 534 -9.10 13.40 -8.59
N ILE A 535 -10.04 13.90 -9.39
CA ILE A 535 -9.92 13.93 -10.87
C ILE A 535 -9.21 15.22 -11.33
N ALA A 536 -9.43 16.30 -10.60
CA ALA A 536 -8.73 17.58 -10.81
C ALA A 536 -8.60 18.25 -9.44
N TYR A 537 -7.53 19.03 -9.22
CA TYR A 537 -7.36 19.80 -7.97
C TYR A 537 -8.33 20.99 -7.92
N THR A 538 -9.57 20.76 -8.26
CA THR A 538 -10.65 21.72 -8.15
C THR A 538 -11.38 21.50 -6.83
N SER A 539 -11.71 22.59 -6.16
CA SER A 539 -12.65 22.53 -5.05
C SER A 539 -13.97 22.04 -5.59
N ALA A 540 -14.50 21.01 -4.97
CA ALA A 540 -15.82 20.47 -5.28
C ALA A 540 -16.57 20.22 -3.99
N SER A 541 -17.87 20.39 -4.03
CA SER A 541 -18.73 20.04 -2.92
C SER A 541 -19.50 18.78 -3.29
N LEU A 542 -19.64 17.87 -2.33
CA LEU A 542 -20.52 16.71 -2.42
C LEU A 542 -21.87 17.10 -1.80
N THR A 543 -22.91 17.09 -2.61
CA THR A 543 -24.29 17.18 -2.13
C THR A 543 -24.75 15.80 -1.69
N ILE A 544 -25.22 15.71 -0.45
CA ILE A 544 -25.77 14.49 0.13
C ILE A 544 -27.29 14.66 0.13
N GLY A 545 -27.98 13.79 -0.60
CA GLY A 545 -29.43 13.78 -0.73
C GLY A 545 -30.15 13.14 0.46
N GLU A 546 -31.46 13.30 0.50
CA GLU A 546 -32.30 12.62 1.47
C GLU A 546 -32.21 11.11 1.26
N ASN A 547 -31.88 10.37 2.32
CA ASN A 547 -31.75 8.91 2.33
C ASN A 547 -30.58 8.33 1.52
N ASP A 548 -29.57 9.12 1.18
CA ASP A 548 -28.36 8.58 0.61
C ASP A 548 -27.64 7.64 1.61
N ASP A 549 -27.12 6.55 1.09
CA ASP A 549 -26.16 5.70 1.81
C ASP A 549 -24.80 6.38 1.81
N VAL A 550 -24.36 6.91 2.94
CA VAL A 550 -23.13 7.69 3.06
C VAL A 550 -22.06 6.90 3.79
N VAL A 551 -20.88 6.82 3.17
CA VAL A 551 -19.71 6.14 3.70
C VAL A 551 -18.52 7.10 3.65
N ALA A 552 -17.69 7.08 4.68
CA ALA A 552 -16.39 7.75 4.66
C ALA A 552 -15.28 6.73 4.87
N ALA A 553 -14.13 6.97 4.26
CA ALA A 553 -12.98 6.10 4.37
C ALA A 553 -11.68 6.89 4.50
N GLY A 554 -10.77 6.41 5.33
CA GLY A 554 -9.39 6.89 5.39
C GLY A 554 -8.49 6.01 4.51
N LEU A 555 -7.73 6.64 3.61
CA LEU A 555 -6.93 5.96 2.59
C LEU A 555 -5.45 6.33 2.72
N GLN A 556 -4.60 5.34 2.47
CA GLN A 556 -3.16 5.60 2.31
C GLN A 556 -2.93 6.58 1.16
N ASP A 557 -2.13 7.62 1.40
CA ASP A 557 -1.68 8.66 0.47
C ASP A 557 -2.80 9.44 -0.25
N ASN A 558 -4.07 9.02 -0.13
CA ASN A 558 -5.23 9.57 -0.83
C ASN A 558 -6.23 10.29 0.08
N GLY A 559 -5.84 10.56 1.33
CA GLY A 559 -6.64 11.33 2.28
C GLY A 559 -7.87 10.60 2.80
N SER A 560 -8.78 11.36 3.42
CA SER A 560 -10.08 10.86 3.82
C SER A 560 -11.14 11.24 2.79
N GLN A 561 -11.86 10.24 2.31
CA GLN A 561 -12.85 10.34 1.25
C GLN A 561 -14.25 10.17 1.82
N ILE A 562 -15.23 10.87 1.27
CA ILE A 562 -16.65 10.67 1.55
C ILE A 562 -17.38 10.37 0.25
N ILE A 563 -18.31 9.42 0.29
CA ILE A 563 -19.11 8.93 -0.82
C ILE A 563 -20.55 8.98 -0.40
N ALA A 564 -21.41 9.60 -1.21
CA ALA A 564 -22.86 9.53 -1.09
C ALA A 564 -23.41 8.83 -2.34
N ASN A 565 -24.21 7.80 -2.16
CA ASN A 565 -24.81 7.07 -3.24
C ASN A 565 -26.30 7.38 -3.35
N ASP A 566 -26.71 7.81 -4.52
CA ASP A 566 -28.08 7.72 -4.94
C ASP A 566 -28.40 6.29 -5.43
N ASN A 567 -29.10 5.51 -4.70
CA ASN A 567 -29.84 4.31 -5.14
C ASN A 567 -29.29 3.49 -6.32
N ASN A 568 -28.06 2.96 -6.30
CA ASN A 568 -27.51 1.90 -7.16
C ASN A 568 -26.29 2.26 -8.04
N SER A 569 -25.77 3.46 -8.04
CA SER A 569 -24.52 3.76 -8.73
C SER A 569 -23.34 3.83 -7.77
N VAL A 570 -22.15 3.42 -8.24
CA VAL A 570 -20.91 3.69 -7.54
C VAL A 570 -20.59 5.16 -7.71
N SER A 571 -20.63 5.93 -6.62
CA SER A 571 -20.45 7.38 -6.66
C SER A 571 -18.98 7.77 -6.60
N SER A 572 -18.65 8.88 -7.25
CA SER A 572 -17.37 9.55 -7.08
C SER A 572 -17.26 10.11 -5.68
N SER A 573 -16.09 9.95 -5.09
CA SER A 573 -15.80 10.50 -3.78
C SER A 573 -15.33 11.95 -3.84
N VAL A 574 -15.46 12.64 -2.71
CA VAL A 574 -14.83 13.91 -2.46
C VAL A 574 -13.85 13.77 -1.29
N ARG A 575 -12.62 14.26 -1.48
CA ARG A 575 -11.60 14.27 -0.44
C ARG A 575 -11.83 15.43 0.51
N PHE A 576 -12.37 15.16 1.70
CA PHE A 576 -12.63 16.19 2.70
C PHE A 576 -11.41 16.48 3.59
N LYS A 577 -10.42 15.56 3.65
CA LYS A 577 -9.18 15.74 4.41
C LYS A 577 -7.99 15.13 3.66
N GLY A 578 -6.86 15.83 3.64
CA GLY A 578 -5.66 15.41 2.92
C GLY A 578 -4.69 14.56 3.75
N GLY A 579 -3.56 14.13 3.12
CA GLY A 579 -2.51 13.29 3.69
C GLY A 579 -2.90 11.81 3.72
N ASP A 580 -2.31 11.03 4.64
CA ASP A 580 -2.80 9.69 4.96
C ASP A 580 -4.10 9.81 5.74
N GLY A 581 -5.21 9.38 5.18
CA GLY A 581 -6.48 9.31 5.89
C GLY A 581 -6.47 8.13 6.85
N ALA A 582 -6.86 8.38 8.11
CA ALA A 582 -6.98 7.30 9.10
C ALA A 582 -8.43 7.18 9.59
N ALA A 583 -8.69 7.16 10.88
CA ALA A 583 -10.02 6.90 11.39
C ALA A 583 -11.07 7.91 10.87
N THR A 584 -12.24 7.39 10.54
CA THR A 584 -13.43 8.15 10.14
C THR A 584 -14.63 7.69 10.95
N PHE A 585 -15.36 8.64 11.55
CA PHE A 585 -16.54 8.34 12.36
C PHE A 585 -17.68 9.27 12.00
N PHE A 586 -18.86 8.71 11.70
CA PHE A 586 -20.10 9.46 11.75
C PHE A 586 -20.71 9.39 13.15
N SER A 587 -21.30 10.48 13.60
CA SER A 587 -22.15 10.43 14.78
C SER A 587 -23.26 9.38 14.61
N GLN A 588 -23.45 8.57 15.64
CA GLN A 588 -24.56 7.62 15.71
C GLN A 588 -25.76 8.20 16.50
N ASP A 589 -25.64 9.46 16.98
CA ASP A 589 -26.74 10.22 17.57
C ASP A 589 -27.50 10.96 16.47
N PRO A 590 -28.78 10.66 16.23
CA PRO A 590 -29.56 11.29 15.17
C PRO A 590 -29.81 12.77 15.37
N THR A 591 -29.57 13.31 16.56
CA THR A 591 -29.70 14.72 16.89
C THR A 591 -28.45 15.55 16.64
N LYS A 592 -27.31 14.90 16.39
CA LYS A 592 -26.01 15.53 16.20
C LYS A 592 -25.38 15.04 14.89
N ARG A 593 -25.40 15.84 13.85
CA ARG A 593 -25.01 15.47 12.49
C ARG A 593 -23.56 15.92 12.22
N TYR A 594 -22.59 15.04 12.45
CA TYR A 594 -21.18 15.32 12.14
C TYR A 594 -20.41 14.08 11.65
N LEU A 595 -19.31 14.35 10.96
CA LEU A 595 -18.31 13.40 10.51
C LEU A 595 -16.96 13.79 11.12
N ILE A 596 -16.25 12.86 11.75
CA ILE A 596 -14.88 13.03 12.20
C ILE A 596 -13.94 12.38 11.17
N GLY A 597 -12.86 13.09 10.82
CA GLY A 597 -11.74 12.55 10.08
C GLY A 597 -10.41 12.95 10.72
N ASN A 598 -9.44 12.04 10.72
CA ASN A 598 -8.11 12.34 11.23
C ASN A 598 -6.99 11.97 10.23
N TYR A 599 -5.81 12.50 10.50
CA TYR A 599 -4.57 12.02 9.95
C TYR A 599 -4.09 10.81 10.76
N VAL A 600 -3.08 10.09 10.31
CA VAL A 600 -2.47 8.99 11.08
C VAL A 600 -1.98 9.44 12.46
N TYR A 601 -1.80 8.53 13.37
CA TYR A 601 -1.55 8.77 14.80
C TYR A 601 -2.76 9.43 15.51
N ASP A 602 -2.53 10.03 16.65
CA ASP A 602 -3.49 10.88 17.36
C ASP A 602 -3.32 12.34 16.89
N ASN A 603 -3.50 12.59 15.59
CA ASN A 603 -3.01 13.79 14.94
C ASN A 603 -4.07 14.42 14.02
N SER A 604 -4.15 15.74 14.04
CA SER A 604 -4.99 16.54 13.14
C SER A 604 -6.42 16.00 13.02
N ILE A 605 -7.15 15.95 14.13
CA ILE A 605 -8.52 15.44 14.20
C ILE A 605 -9.49 16.59 13.98
N VAL A 606 -10.42 16.44 13.04
CA VAL A 606 -11.40 17.47 12.65
C VAL A 606 -12.79 16.86 12.62
N ALA A 607 -13.76 17.53 13.24
CA ALA A 607 -15.19 17.25 13.10
C ALA A 607 -15.80 18.19 12.06
N TYR A 608 -16.55 17.68 11.12
CA TYR A 608 -17.33 18.42 10.12
C TYR A 608 -18.80 18.35 10.50
N ASN A 609 -19.36 19.49 10.89
CA ASN A 609 -20.76 19.58 11.30
C ASN A 609 -21.65 19.89 10.09
N PHE A 610 -22.66 19.06 9.82
CA PHE A 610 -23.55 19.21 8.68
C PHE A 610 -24.69 20.23 8.91
N ASP A 611 -24.92 20.66 10.14
CA ASP A 611 -25.95 21.65 10.50
C ASP A 611 -25.37 23.07 10.56
N ILE A 612 -24.02 23.21 10.53
CA ILE A 612 -23.32 24.49 10.52
C ILE A 612 -22.48 24.56 9.25
N THR A 613 -22.81 25.52 8.40
CA THR A 613 -22.15 25.65 7.10
C THR A 613 -21.17 26.82 7.06
N ASP A 614 -20.21 26.75 6.16
CA ASP A 614 -19.35 27.87 5.80
C ASP A 614 -20.06 28.82 4.80
N VAL A 615 -19.31 29.80 4.27
CA VAL A 615 -19.83 30.80 3.34
C VAL A 615 -20.24 30.23 1.97
N TRP A 616 -19.86 29.01 1.66
CA TRP A 616 -20.21 28.27 0.43
C TRP A 616 -21.34 27.26 0.63
N GLY A 617 -21.84 27.13 1.87
CA GLY A 617 -22.87 26.15 2.21
C GLY A 617 -22.34 24.76 2.56
N ASP A 618 -21.01 24.59 2.62
CA ASP A 618 -20.39 23.32 2.97
C ASP A 618 -20.33 23.11 4.49
N ALA A 619 -20.38 21.85 4.91
CA ALA A 619 -20.24 21.45 6.33
C ALA A 619 -18.94 22.05 6.90
N ARG A 620 -19.08 22.78 8.00
CA ARG A 620 -17.96 23.49 8.63
C ARG A 620 -17.12 22.55 9.47
N GLY A 621 -15.79 22.60 9.25
CA GLY A 621 -14.81 21.84 10.03
C GLY A 621 -14.42 22.55 11.32
N PHE A 622 -14.34 21.78 12.43
CA PHE A 622 -13.90 22.23 13.75
C PHE A 622 -12.77 21.30 14.23
N SER A 623 -11.67 21.90 14.70
CA SER A 623 -10.51 21.13 15.16
C SER A 623 -10.76 20.53 16.52
N ILE A 624 -10.71 19.19 16.62
CA ILE A 624 -10.69 18.47 17.90
C ILE A 624 -9.25 18.36 18.42
N ASN A 625 -8.28 18.13 17.55
CA ASN A 625 -6.87 18.10 17.89
C ASN A 625 -6.04 18.66 16.73
N SER A 626 -5.41 19.79 16.94
CA SER A 626 -4.52 20.44 15.97
C SER A 626 -3.06 20.01 16.10
N SER A 627 -2.73 19.11 17.03
CA SER A 627 -1.35 18.64 17.26
C SER A 627 -0.79 17.95 16.02
N ASN A 628 0.49 18.16 15.77
CA ASN A 628 1.29 17.42 14.79
C ASN A 628 2.15 16.33 15.45
N ALA A 629 1.91 16.03 16.73
CA ALA A 629 2.66 15.03 17.47
C ALA A 629 2.31 13.60 16.99
N SER A 630 3.31 12.75 16.87
CA SER A 630 3.13 11.32 16.57
C SER A 630 2.83 10.50 17.83
N THR A 631 1.80 10.88 18.59
CA THR A 631 1.29 10.09 19.71
C THR A 631 0.34 9.00 19.18
N GLY A 632 0.23 7.88 19.91
CA GLY A 632 -0.53 6.72 19.43
C GLY A 632 0.28 5.82 18.49
N THR A 633 -0.42 4.97 17.76
CA THR A 633 0.14 4.11 16.71
C THR A 633 -0.13 4.71 15.32
N PHE A 634 0.53 4.22 14.27
CA PHE A 634 0.39 4.79 12.91
C PHE A 634 -1.08 4.79 12.47
N ILE A 635 -1.73 3.64 12.35
CA ILE A 635 -3.19 3.57 12.32
C ILE A 635 -3.64 3.46 13.77
N ASN A 636 -4.15 4.58 14.27
CA ASN A 636 -4.41 4.70 15.69
C ASN A 636 -5.75 4.09 16.07
N ALA A 637 -5.76 3.30 17.13
CA ALA A 637 -7.01 2.81 17.70
C ALA A 637 -7.80 3.98 18.29
N GLN A 638 -9.03 4.16 17.84
CA GLN A 638 -9.94 5.21 18.29
C GLN A 638 -11.37 4.67 18.38
N ALA A 639 -12.20 5.30 19.19
CA ALA A 639 -13.63 4.98 19.30
C ALA A 639 -14.43 6.23 19.67
N LEU A 640 -15.61 6.36 19.10
CA LEU A 640 -16.52 7.48 19.32
C LEU A 640 -17.74 7.06 20.12
N ASP A 641 -17.97 7.70 21.29
CA ASP A 641 -19.24 7.69 21.97
C ASP A 641 -20.07 8.90 21.54
N SER A 642 -20.91 8.73 20.54
CA SER A 642 -21.73 9.81 20.00
C SER A 642 -22.79 10.33 20.99
N LYS A 643 -23.25 9.49 21.93
CA LYS A 643 -24.26 9.88 22.94
C LYS A 643 -23.68 10.79 24.01
N LYS A 644 -22.40 10.59 24.34
CA LYS A 644 -21.69 11.35 25.38
C LYS A 644 -20.76 12.41 24.80
N GLY A 645 -20.61 12.48 23.47
CA GLY A 645 -19.68 13.41 22.83
C GLY A 645 -18.22 13.13 23.18
N ILE A 646 -17.83 11.86 23.31
CA ILE A 646 -16.44 11.51 23.68
C ILE A 646 -15.77 10.79 22.53
N LEU A 647 -14.64 11.32 22.06
CA LEU A 647 -13.73 10.62 21.19
C LEU A 647 -12.57 10.06 22.02
N TYR A 648 -12.47 8.74 22.10
CA TYR A 648 -11.34 8.03 22.70
C TYR A 648 -10.26 7.76 21.66
N SER A 649 -9.01 7.86 22.07
CA SER A 649 -7.85 7.67 21.21
C SER A 649 -6.73 6.97 21.97
N ASN A 650 -6.00 6.06 21.32
CA ASN A 650 -4.77 5.52 21.88
C ASN A 650 -3.73 6.64 21.98
N GLY A 651 -3.42 7.03 23.20
CA GLY A 651 -2.52 8.13 23.53
C GLY A 651 -1.09 7.66 23.84
N LEU A 652 -0.64 6.53 23.30
CA LEU A 652 0.72 6.01 23.49
C LEU A 652 1.75 7.11 23.23
N ALA A 653 2.57 7.42 24.23
CA ALA A 653 3.66 8.37 24.09
C ALA A 653 4.83 7.96 24.98
N SER A 654 6.05 8.08 24.49
CA SER A 654 7.29 7.74 25.23
C SER A 654 7.25 6.34 25.88
N GLY A 655 6.59 5.38 25.23
CA GLY A 655 6.44 4.01 25.71
C GLY A 655 5.39 3.82 26.84
N ILE A 656 4.64 4.86 27.18
CA ILE A 656 3.58 4.79 28.21
C ILE A 656 2.23 4.60 27.52
N ASN A 657 1.55 3.49 27.85
CA ASN A 657 0.20 3.20 27.37
C ASN A 657 -0.82 4.05 28.14
N ARG A 658 -1.71 4.71 27.43
CA ARG A 658 -2.82 5.47 27.98
C ARG A 658 -3.92 5.62 26.93
N VAL A 659 -5.15 5.85 27.38
CA VAL A 659 -6.24 6.29 26.54
C VAL A 659 -6.40 7.79 26.72
N THR A 660 -6.30 8.55 25.64
CA THR A 660 -6.67 9.97 25.58
C THR A 660 -8.16 10.06 25.28
N MET A 661 -8.86 11.01 25.88
CA MET A 661 -10.24 11.34 25.58
C MET A 661 -10.38 12.82 25.23
N TYR A 662 -11.20 13.10 24.22
CA TYR A 662 -11.60 14.43 23.79
C TYR A 662 -13.09 14.55 24.02
N PHE A 663 -13.54 15.60 24.69
CA PHE A 663 -14.95 15.82 25.04
C PHE A 663 -15.28 17.31 25.12
N ASP A 664 -16.53 17.67 25.39
CA ASP A 664 -17.05 19.04 25.41
C ASP A 664 -16.87 19.76 24.04
N TRP A 665 -16.92 19.02 22.93
CA TRP A 665 -16.69 19.57 21.57
C TRP A 665 -17.92 19.50 20.66
N ASP A 666 -18.93 18.74 21.02
CA ASP A 666 -20.09 18.46 20.14
C ASP A 666 -21.38 19.15 20.57
N ASP A 667 -21.40 19.86 21.70
CA ASP A 667 -22.56 20.64 22.16
C ASP A 667 -22.59 22.05 21.59
N GLU A 668 -21.42 22.64 21.34
CA GLU A 668 -21.31 23.98 20.76
C GLU A 668 -20.18 24.03 19.71
N PHE A 669 -20.50 23.84 18.46
CA PHE A 669 -19.56 24.07 17.35
C PHE A 669 -19.41 25.57 17.07
N VAL A 670 -18.80 26.29 17.99
CA VAL A 670 -18.58 27.75 17.87
C VAL A 670 -17.12 28.11 17.54
N SER A 671 -16.92 29.25 16.94
CA SER A 671 -15.58 29.75 16.63
C SER A 671 -14.81 30.07 17.92
N GLY A 672 -13.61 29.49 18.07
CA GLY A 672 -12.77 29.64 19.26
C GLY A 672 -12.97 28.57 20.34
N PHE A 673 -13.77 27.55 20.03
CA PHE A 673 -13.95 26.38 20.91
C PHE A 673 -12.66 25.56 21.00
N ASP A 674 -12.26 25.17 22.19
CA ASP A 674 -11.11 24.31 22.50
C ASP A 674 -11.60 23.06 23.23
N PRO A 675 -11.61 21.88 22.58
CA PRO A 675 -12.05 20.63 23.21
C PRO A 675 -11.20 20.30 24.42
N ARG A 676 -11.83 19.78 25.48
CA ARG A 676 -11.07 19.25 26.60
C ARG A 676 -10.36 17.98 26.18
N LYS A 677 -9.05 17.93 26.47
CA LYS A 677 -8.19 16.78 26.21
C LYS A 677 -7.65 16.26 27.53
N GLU A 678 -8.08 15.08 27.93
CA GLU A 678 -7.68 14.44 29.18
C GLU A 678 -7.18 13.00 28.93
N THR A 679 -6.46 12.46 29.89
CA THR A 679 -6.21 11.01 29.95
C THR A 679 -7.33 10.37 30.74
N VAL A 680 -7.88 9.26 30.25
CA VAL A 680 -8.82 8.45 31.02
C VAL A 680 -8.15 8.06 32.35
N PRO A 681 -8.78 8.37 33.53
CA PRO A 681 -8.13 8.23 34.82
C PRO A 681 -7.62 6.82 35.12
N SER A 682 -6.72 6.77 36.09
CA SER A 682 -5.89 5.62 36.47
C SER A 682 -6.54 4.25 36.26
N ASP A 683 -5.86 3.41 35.50
CA ASP A 683 -6.20 2.02 35.19
C ASP A 683 -5.71 1.00 36.23
N GLY A 684 -5.06 1.48 37.33
CA GLY A 684 -4.48 0.60 38.34
C GLY A 684 -3.37 -0.32 37.80
N GLY A 685 -2.75 0.02 36.65
CA GLY A 685 -1.71 -0.79 36.02
C GLY A 685 -2.26 -1.88 35.09
N LEU A 686 -3.53 -1.81 34.71
CA LEU A 686 -4.16 -2.77 33.82
C LEU A 686 -3.70 -2.57 32.34
N LEU A 687 -3.39 -1.33 31.93
CA LEU A 687 -2.85 -0.99 30.57
C LEU A 687 -1.36 -1.38 30.45
N ASN A 688 -1.04 -2.63 30.71
CA ASN A 688 0.34 -3.14 30.77
C ASN A 688 0.90 -3.63 29.43
N SER A 689 0.21 -3.38 28.33
CA SER A 689 0.62 -3.63 26.94
C SER A 689 0.05 -2.57 26.03
N GLN A 690 0.57 -2.46 24.81
CA GLN A 690 0.05 -1.50 23.82
C GLN A 690 -1.43 -1.79 23.51
N ILE A 691 -2.18 -0.71 23.36
CA ILE A 691 -3.56 -0.74 22.92
C ILE A 691 -3.59 -1.13 21.43
N SER A 692 -4.36 -2.13 21.10
CA SER A 692 -4.53 -2.62 19.73
C SER A 692 -5.87 -2.23 19.11
N THR A 693 -6.92 -2.12 19.94
CA THR A 693 -8.26 -1.69 19.49
C THR A 693 -9.02 -1.01 20.62
N LEU A 694 -9.93 -0.12 20.25
CA LEU A 694 -10.88 0.56 21.13
C LEU A 694 -12.27 0.43 20.54
N THR A 695 -13.26 0.21 21.38
CA THR A 695 -14.68 0.26 20.99
C THR A 695 -15.55 0.79 22.12
N VAL A 696 -16.66 1.44 21.81
CA VAL A 696 -17.62 1.95 22.78
C VAL A 696 -18.89 1.08 22.73
N SER A 697 -19.32 0.63 23.90
CA SER A 697 -20.59 -0.09 24.00
C SER A 697 -21.78 0.86 23.83
N PRO A 698 -22.75 0.55 23.00
CA PRO A 698 -23.95 1.38 22.82
C PRO A 698 -24.90 1.35 24.03
N PHE A 699 -24.63 0.50 25.04
CA PHE A 699 -25.51 0.26 26.18
C PHE A 699 -25.18 1.09 27.41
N GLY A 700 -24.23 2.04 27.33
CA GLY A 700 -23.95 3.00 28.41
C GLY A 700 -25.11 3.96 28.61
N THR A 701 -25.64 4.07 29.85
CA THR A 701 -26.68 5.03 30.21
C THR A 701 -26.11 6.24 30.95
N ASP A 702 -25.55 6.03 32.12
CA ASP A 702 -25.01 7.09 32.99
C ASP A 702 -23.53 7.37 32.71
N SER A 703 -22.78 6.36 32.30
CA SER A 703 -21.37 6.45 31.95
C SER A 703 -21.12 5.95 30.53
N SER A 704 -20.04 6.42 29.90
CA SER A 704 -19.51 5.81 28.69
C SER A 704 -18.84 4.49 29.03
N ILE A 705 -19.15 3.42 28.29
CA ILE A 705 -18.53 2.10 28.47
C ILE A 705 -17.54 1.88 27.35
N LEU A 706 -16.26 2.05 27.69
CA LEU A 706 -15.14 1.82 26.76
C LEU A 706 -14.59 0.41 26.93
N LEU A 707 -14.42 -0.31 25.82
CA LEU A 707 -13.72 -1.58 25.76
C LEU A 707 -12.33 -1.35 25.11
N VAL A 708 -11.30 -1.93 25.73
CA VAL A 708 -9.90 -1.73 25.33
C VAL A 708 -9.23 -3.08 25.13
N GLY A 709 -8.89 -3.41 23.87
CA GLY A 709 -8.11 -4.58 23.52
C GLY A 709 -6.61 -4.26 23.56
N LEU A 710 -5.82 -5.18 24.11
CA LEU A 710 -4.37 -5.05 24.20
C LEU A 710 -3.65 -6.10 23.36
N ARG A 711 -2.41 -5.80 22.95
CA ARG A 711 -1.57 -6.72 22.17
C ARG A 711 -1.20 -8.01 22.93
N ASN A 712 -1.24 -8.01 24.25
CA ASN A 712 -0.98 -9.21 25.06
C ASN A 712 -2.22 -10.09 25.29
N GLY A 713 -3.33 -9.84 24.59
CA GLY A 713 -4.57 -10.60 24.70
C GLY A 713 -5.49 -10.21 25.85
N LYS A 714 -5.18 -9.13 26.56
CA LYS A 714 -6.10 -8.59 27.56
C LYS A 714 -7.22 -7.81 26.90
N LEU A 715 -8.42 -7.94 27.46
CA LEU A 715 -9.59 -7.13 27.18
C LEU A 715 -10.03 -6.43 28.47
N LEU A 716 -10.03 -5.11 28.42
CA LEU A 716 -10.38 -4.28 29.57
C LEU A 716 -11.70 -3.55 29.28
N LYS A 717 -12.43 -3.27 30.34
CA LYS A 717 -13.64 -2.42 30.35
C LYS A 717 -13.38 -1.22 31.26
N ALA A 718 -13.64 -0.02 30.76
CA ALA A 718 -13.67 1.20 31.56
C ALA A 718 -15.06 1.83 31.53
N ASN A 719 -15.66 2.07 32.69
CA ASN A 719 -16.83 2.92 32.83
C ASN A 719 -16.34 4.34 33.10
N VAL A 720 -16.51 5.24 32.14
CA VAL A 720 -16.01 6.61 32.17
C VAL A 720 -17.18 7.56 32.39
N THR A 721 -17.10 8.40 33.42
CA THR A 721 -18.09 9.44 33.74
C THR A 721 -17.45 10.80 33.51
N LEU A 722 -18.11 11.63 32.68
CA LEU A 722 -17.72 13.01 32.48
C LEU A 722 -17.95 13.85 33.73
N PRO A 723 -17.17 14.89 33.96
CA PRO A 723 -17.39 15.83 35.06
C PRO A 723 -18.65 16.66 34.84
N ALA A 724 -19.25 17.10 35.96
CA ALA A 724 -20.43 17.94 35.88
C ALA A 724 -20.12 19.42 35.54
N ASP A 725 -18.89 19.82 35.65
CA ASP A 725 -18.41 21.20 35.42
C ASP A 725 -17.00 21.19 34.79
N ALA A 726 -16.59 22.36 34.27
CA ALA A 726 -15.34 22.53 33.57
C ALA A 726 -14.09 22.42 34.47
N GLU A 727 -14.22 22.56 35.78
CA GLU A 727 -13.13 22.54 36.74
C GLU A 727 -12.84 21.11 37.24
N SER A 728 -13.83 20.24 37.20
CA SER A 728 -13.75 18.86 37.65
C SER A 728 -13.08 17.94 36.62
N GLN A 729 -12.53 16.83 37.09
CA GLN A 729 -11.88 15.82 36.26
C GLN A 729 -12.83 14.64 35.97
N PRO A 730 -12.73 13.99 34.80
CA PRO A 730 -13.45 12.75 34.55
C PRO A 730 -13.07 11.65 35.51
N THR A 731 -13.94 10.71 35.78
CA THR A 731 -13.67 9.52 36.59
C THR A 731 -13.79 8.26 35.75
N ALA A 732 -13.03 7.21 36.12
CA ALA A 732 -13.12 5.93 35.43
C ALA A 732 -13.01 4.76 36.43
N THR A 733 -13.77 3.70 36.17
CA THR A 733 -13.64 2.42 36.89
C THR A 733 -13.25 1.36 35.85
N TRP A 734 -12.06 0.75 36.07
CA TRP A 734 -11.52 -0.25 35.20
C TRP A 734 -11.74 -1.67 35.70
N THR A 735 -11.97 -2.59 34.77
CA THR A 735 -12.16 -4.02 35.03
C THR A 735 -11.46 -4.83 33.95
N ASP A 736 -10.68 -5.83 34.34
CA ASP A 736 -10.16 -6.85 33.42
C ASP A 736 -11.27 -7.87 33.16
N ILE A 737 -11.74 -7.93 31.89
CA ILE A 737 -12.78 -8.85 31.43
C ILE A 737 -12.24 -9.88 30.43
N SER A 738 -10.93 -10.09 30.44
CA SER A 738 -10.24 -11.01 29.55
C SER A 738 -10.77 -12.44 29.69
N SER A 739 -10.99 -13.13 28.55
CA SER A 739 -11.20 -14.55 28.58
C SER A 739 -9.89 -15.32 28.79
N ALA A 740 -9.93 -16.41 29.52
CA ALA A 740 -8.80 -17.32 29.63
C ALA A 740 -8.33 -17.84 28.27
N SER A 741 -9.24 -17.94 27.29
CA SER A 741 -8.96 -18.44 25.92
C SER A 741 -8.22 -17.44 25.02
N PHE A 742 -8.13 -16.16 25.36
CA PHE A 742 -7.40 -15.18 24.54
C PHE A 742 -5.89 -15.44 24.61
N SER A 743 -5.24 -15.66 23.48
CA SER A 743 -3.83 -16.05 23.42
C SER A 743 -2.97 -15.20 22.48
N GLY A 744 -3.56 -14.26 21.75
CA GLY A 744 -2.90 -13.32 20.85
C GLY A 744 -3.37 -11.89 21.07
N SER A 745 -2.95 -10.97 20.20
CA SER A 745 -3.45 -9.58 20.23
C SER A 745 -4.97 -9.54 20.02
N ILE A 746 -5.65 -8.67 20.75
CA ILE A 746 -7.05 -8.35 20.46
C ILE A 746 -7.06 -7.36 19.31
N SER A 747 -7.45 -7.80 18.13
CA SER A 747 -7.42 -6.97 16.92
C SER A 747 -8.72 -6.22 16.66
N ASP A 748 -9.83 -6.72 17.20
CA ASP A 748 -11.16 -6.12 17.08
C ASP A 748 -12.07 -6.56 18.24
N ILE A 749 -13.15 -5.77 18.53
CA ILE A 749 -14.08 -6.02 19.62
C ILE A 749 -15.53 -5.81 19.14
#